data_287a258d043e96fa3106d87bddf006be
#
_entry.id   287a258d043e96fa3106d87bddf006be
#
_cell.length_a   1.000
_cell.length_b   1.000
_cell.length_c   1.000
_cell.angle_alpha   90.00
_cell.angle_beta   90.00
_cell.angle_gamma   90.00
#
_symmetry.space_group_name_H-M   'P 1'
#
loop_
_entity.id
_entity.type
_entity.pdbx_description
1 polymer ?
#
loop_
_entity_poly.entity_id
_entity_poly.type
_entity_poly.pdbx_seq_one_letter_code
_entity_poly.pdbx_strand_id
1 'polypeptide(L)'
;MKSTRKLPAIRLGLARFVAFHGLALLMIVLALHVAKPVCQADPTHRSIELRGLHAYTDRESVPAGDVIRFHVSSQVPYRFQVTRLGLRVDERSSDETILLADKESSAHVQPIHPGSYVRVKNGLPADAELNALTLECWVRPWKLKPWQGILTQHDYPDRCGYGLFLDAEGRAVFSIGSGGMFEQDSLMIGPKLNRRQWHHLVGVWNGTTKTAAIWVDGKHAAEWQATGKFLPRRAGPAELRIGAYSDRDVIGRFFDGDIAMPAIYARALSGDEIIERFSTRGLKEPNLKDPALAAFWPLDEEQGVKVRDVSRNRRDGEIINLGTWMIGGPSFEGGSIGRYDTNYDPGADSDRGHGLRLASDDLYDCGWKAAETFHVPKNAKTGIYAAWFNFELEGERHRYPVTFVVNKAKDAPRAPLLLMCSSTTWRAYGGTPFARNVPDENRNWPTGGQVNDAANPPAYCFYRDHAHGQPTYKLGLHIPWPVAGPDVRYSPSGVGYSHLMRGERFTHVWLEKQGYDFDVITNLDLHRDPALLDGYKALIINGHDEYWSARMYDGLDRYLKKGGAAAVLSGNTMFWRITVDDELGTIECRKYGPTIGGRALANVGEIYHSFDGKRGSLMRNCGFPPWKNIGLECSGWWGGNNNGMYTVTAPRHFLFHEPERIDFSDRVVFGGAKNGYRRACGHEGDIRLSSFAPPTGPIPAGAFLPNEPTGIETIANLKRDNVRVLDYFARFGQQETGSLVDMIYWERPQGGKVFNAGAIGFGWALDADPKLTKLLRNVLYQLAEVKARTPYDPEWLEPVK
;
A
#
# COMPACT_ATOMS: atom_id res chain seq x y z
N MET A 1 22.25 -37.33 -71.51
CA MET A 1 23.50 -36.54 -71.48
C MET A 1 23.30 -35.38 -70.59
N LYS A 2 24.00 -35.38 -69.47
CA LYS A 2 24.72 -34.29 -68.76
C LYS A 2 23.95 -32.99 -68.59
N SER A 3 23.83 -32.40 -67.43
CA SER A 3 24.90 -32.08 -66.48
C SER A 3 24.32 -31.60 -65.13
N THR A 4 24.92 -32.13 -64.12
CA THR A 4 24.86 -31.71 -62.75
C THR A 4 25.43 -30.30 -62.54
N ARG A 5 24.77 -29.42 -61.82
CA ARG A 5 25.50 -28.35 -61.05
C ARG A 5 24.98 -28.25 -59.60
N LYS A 6 25.95 -28.40 -58.72
CA LYS A 6 25.85 -28.32 -57.29
C LYS A 6 25.53 -26.89 -56.84
N LEU A 7 24.63 -26.75 -55.91
CA LEU A 7 24.56 -25.62 -54.97
C LEU A 7 25.05 -26.10 -53.60
N PRO A 8 26.09 -25.52 -53.07
CA PRO A 8 26.15 -25.42 -51.61
C PRO A 8 26.55 -23.99 -51.19
N ALA A 9 26.18 -23.62 -50.01
CA ALA A 9 26.69 -22.51 -49.21
C ALA A 9 25.75 -21.34 -48.85
N ILE A 10 24.43 -21.55 -48.83
CA ILE A 10 23.52 -20.51 -48.23
C ILE A 10 22.91 -20.92 -46.91
N ARG A 11 23.02 -22.20 -46.47
CA ARG A 11 22.40 -22.63 -45.19
C ARG A 11 23.22 -22.38 -43.92
N LEU A 12 24.54 -22.15 -44.01
CA LEU A 12 25.35 -21.86 -42.79
C LEU A 12 25.37 -20.37 -42.39
N GLY A 13 25.08 -19.44 -43.31
CA GLY A 13 25.04 -18.01 -43.01
C GLY A 13 23.78 -17.59 -42.25
N LEU A 14 22.63 -18.20 -42.57
CA LEU A 14 21.36 -17.83 -41.93
C LEU A 14 21.28 -18.35 -40.48
N ALA A 15 21.83 -19.54 -40.17
CA ALA A 15 21.85 -20.08 -38.84
C ALA A 15 22.80 -19.29 -37.88
N ARG A 16 23.90 -18.74 -38.40
CA ARG A 16 24.79 -17.87 -37.60
C ARG A 16 24.21 -16.46 -37.45
N PHE A 17 23.52 -15.94 -38.43
CA PHE A 17 22.87 -14.63 -38.35
C PHE A 17 21.70 -14.64 -37.36
N VAL A 18 20.85 -15.67 -37.36
CA VAL A 18 19.74 -15.83 -36.41
C VAL A 18 20.24 -16.10 -35.00
N ALA A 19 21.35 -16.88 -34.84
CA ALA A 19 21.93 -17.09 -33.51
C ALA A 19 22.58 -15.83 -32.92
N PHE A 20 23.24 -15.00 -33.74
CA PHE A 20 23.88 -13.77 -33.29
C PHE A 20 22.86 -12.67 -32.97
N HIS A 21 21.78 -12.55 -33.72
CA HIS A 21 20.69 -11.60 -33.44
C HIS A 21 19.78 -12.09 -32.32
N GLY A 22 19.60 -13.39 -32.18
CA GLY A 22 18.90 -13.96 -31.02
C GLY A 22 19.66 -13.75 -29.71
N LEU A 23 20.99 -13.90 -29.70
CA LEU A 23 21.82 -13.62 -28.52
C LEU A 23 21.92 -12.11 -28.23
N ALA A 24 21.98 -11.27 -29.27
CA ALA A 24 21.96 -9.80 -29.10
C ALA A 24 20.59 -9.30 -28.62
N LEU A 25 19.49 -9.88 -29.10
CA LEU A 25 18.15 -9.58 -28.59
C LEU A 25 17.95 -10.08 -27.15
N LEU A 26 18.49 -11.27 -26.82
CA LEU A 26 18.48 -11.80 -25.46
C LEU A 26 19.36 -10.99 -24.50
N MET A 27 20.50 -10.50 -24.97
CA MET A 27 21.37 -9.60 -24.18
C MET A 27 20.77 -8.19 -24.06
N ILE A 28 20.03 -7.72 -25.05
CA ILE A 28 19.30 -6.45 -24.97
C ILE A 28 18.07 -6.60 -24.03
N VAL A 29 17.39 -7.75 -24.03
CA VAL A 29 16.30 -8.01 -23.10
C VAL A 29 16.83 -8.26 -21.69
N LEU A 30 18.01 -8.88 -21.50
CA LEU A 30 18.65 -9.00 -20.18
C LEU A 30 19.29 -7.68 -19.70
N ALA A 31 19.72 -6.79 -20.63
CA ALA A 31 20.24 -5.47 -20.28
C ALA A 31 19.12 -4.45 -19.96
N LEU A 32 17.88 -4.73 -20.37
CA LEU A 32 16.72 -3.90 -20.04
C LEU A 32 16.08 -4.24 -18.67
N HIS A 33 16.61 -5.24 -17.97
CA HIS A 33 16.28 -5.51 -16.56
C HIS A 33 17.31 -4.90 -15.58
N VAL A 34 18.09 -3.93 -16.01
CA VAL A 34 18.72 -3.00 -15.09
C VAL A 34 17.58 -2.17 -14.50
N ALA A 35 17.28 -2.41 -13.23
CA ALA A 35 16.34 -1.61 -12.46
C ALA A 35 16.58 -0.14 -12.83
N LYS A 36 15.58 0.50 -13.45
CA LYS A 36 15.61 1.95 -13.62
C LYS A 36 15.80 2.53 -12.23
N PRO A 37 16.69 3.48 -12.04
CA PRO A 37 16.88 4.06 -10.74
C PRO A 37 15.51 4.55 -10.26
N VAL A 38 15.03 3.98 -9.18
CA VAL A 38 14.00 4.60 -8.36
C VAL A 38 14.37 6.06 -8.26
N CYS A 39 13.43 6.95 -8.47
CA CYS A 39 13.62 8.38 -8.53
C CYS A 39 14.43 8.83 -7.32
N GLN A 40 15.74 8.99 -7.52
CA GLN A 40 16.66 9.36 -6.46
C GLN A 40 16.27 10.76 -6.02
N ALA A 41 15.99 10.96 -4.75
CA ALA A 41 15.65 12.26 -4.20
C ALA A 41 16.67 13.29 -4.69
N ASP A 42 16.18 14.43 -5.14
CA ASP A 42 17.02 15.56 -5.50
C ASP A 42 17.92 15.88 -4.30
N PRO A 43 19.24 16.02 -4.43
CA PRO A 43 20.14 16.31 -3.31
C PRO A 43 19.75 17.57 -2.53
N THR A 44 18.95 18.43 -3.13
CA THR A 44 18.41 19.63 -2.46
C THR A 44 17.06 19.41 -1.79
N HIS A 45 16.47 18.21 -1.90
CA HIS A 45 15.21 17.88 -1.23
C HIS A 45 15.42 17.84 0.30
N ARG A 46 14.50 18.45 1.05
CA ARG A 46 14.52 18.45 2.50
C ARG A 46 14.74 17.04 3.05
N SER A 47 15.73 16.89 3.91
CA SER A 47 16.08 15.64 4.56
C SER A 47 15.64 15.59 6.02
N ILE A 48 15.40 14.38 6.51
CA ILE A 48 15.17 14.09 7.94
C ILE A 48 16.13 12.98 8.33
N GLU A 49 16.98 13.23 9.31
CA GLU A 49 17.79 12.19 9.94
C GLU A 49 16.95 11.47 11.00
N LEU A 50 17.03 10.16 10.97
CA LEU A 50 16.29 9.29 11.89
C LEU A 50 17.16 8.96 13.10
N ARG A 51 16.57 8.98 14.29
CA ARG A 51 17.28 8.60 15.52
C ARG A 51 17.47 7.10 15.60
N GLY A 52 18.65 6.67 16.04
CA GLY A 52 18.96 5.27 16.30
C GLY A 52 19.26 4.48 15.03
N LEU A 53 18.67 3.29 14.89
CA LEU A 53 18.87 2.39 13.76
C LEU A 53 17.54 2.00 13.15
N HIS A 54 17.49 2.03 11.82
CA HIS A 54 16.36 1.57 11.00
C HIS A 54 16.87 0.76 9.84
N ALA A 55 16.13 -0.27 9.46
CA ALA A 55 16.53 -1.14 8.35
C ALA A 55 15.32 -1.76 7.64
N TYR A 56 15.50 -2.09 6.37
CA TYR A 56 14.58 -2.87 5.55
C TYR A 56 15.33 -3.73 4.54
N THR A 57 14.64 -4.63 3.87
CA THR A 57 15.19 -5.52 2.84
C THR A 57 14.83 -5.05 1.44
N ASP A 58 15.64 -5.42 0.45
CA ASP A 58 15.35 -5.24 -0.98
C ASP A 58 14.15 -6.08 -1.45
N ARG A 59 13.73 -7.09 -0.69
CA ARG A 59 12.60 -7.98 -0.96
C ARG A 59 12.05 -8.63 0.30
N GLU A 60 10.78 -9.01 0.32
CA GLU A 60 10.14 -9.65 1.49
C GLU A 60 10.44 -11.14 1.58
N SER A 61 10.71 -11.77 0.44
CA SER A 61 11.03 -13.18 0.35
C SER A 61 12.21 -13.45 -0.57
N VAL A 62 12.93 -14.53 -0.30
CA VAL A 62 14.13 -14.93 -1.06
C VAL A 62 14.22 -16.45 -1.15
N PRO A 63 14.47 -17.04 -2.33
CA PRO A 63 14.75 -18.47 -2.45
C PRO A 63 16.02 -18.87 -1.72
N ALA A 64 16.03 -20.05 -1.11
CA ALA A 64 17.25 -20.64 -0.60
C ALA A 64 18.31 -20.75 -1.72
N GLY A 65 19.54 -20.33 -1.44
CA GLY A 65 20.64 -20.21 -2.40
C GLY A 65 20.78 -18.85 -3.07
N ASP A 66 19.79 -17.97 -2.94
CA ASP A 66 19.84 -16.59 -3.48
C ASP A 66 20.38 -15.59 -2.43
N VAL A 67 20.40 -14.32 -2.79
CA VAL A 67 20.94 -13.22 -1.97
C VAL A 67 19.84 -12.24 -1.59
N ILE A 68 19.85 -11.79 -0.34
CA ILE A 68 19.02 -10.70 0.17
C ILE A 68 19.90 -9.59 0.73
N ARG A 69 19.52 -8.33 0.50
CA ARG A 69 20.26 -7.15 0.94
C ARG A 69 19.45 -6.38 1.97
N PHE A 70 20.16 -5.80 2.92
CA PHE A 70 19.57 -4.96 3.96
C PHE A 70 20.09 -3.53 3.81
N HIS A 71 19.13 -2.61 3.75
CA HIS A 71 19.34 -1.18 3.69
C HIS A 71 19.22 -0.63 5.10
N VAL A 72 20.31 -0.06 5.61
CA VAL A 72 20.41 0.32 7.02
C VAL A 72 20.78 1.80 7.13
N SER A 73 20.08 2.52 7.98
CA SER A 73 20.49 3.83 8.46
C SER A 73 20.72 3.74 9.96
N SER A 74 21.93 4.05 10.43
CA SER A 74 22.29 3.95 11.85
C SER A 74 23.20 5.08 12.30
N GLN A 75 22.83 5.72 13.42
CA GLN A 75 23.67 6.72 14.11
C GLN A 75 24.75 6.09 14.99
N VAL A 76 24.67 4.79 15.24
CA VAL A 76 25.56 4.07 16.14
C VAL A 76 26.09 2.80 15.47
N PRO A 77 27.24 2.27 15.89
CA PRO A 77 27.69 0.94 15.45
C PRO A 77 26.69 -0.14 15.84
N TYR A 78 26.65 -1.22 15.08
CA TYR A 78 25.74 -2.33 15.31
C TYR A 78 26.35 -3.67 14.94
N ARG A 79 25.81 -4.76 15.52
CA ARG A 79 26.16 -6.14 15.16
C ARG A 79 25.01 -6.80 14.42
N PHE A 80 25.32 -7.31 13.24
CA PHE A 80 24.36 -7.98 12.36
C PHE A 80 24.29 -9.48 12.66
N GLN A 81 23.07 -10.02 12.72
CA GLN A 81 22.80 -11.45 12.93
C GLN A 81 21.57 -11.84 12.11
N VAL A 82 21.56 -13.06 11.59
CA VAL A 82 20.39 -13.68 10.93
C VAL A 82 20.03 -14.97 11.64
N THR A 83 18.75 -15.10 12.00
CA THR A 83 18.21 -16.31 12.61
C THR A 83 16.99 -16.80 11.82
N ARG A 84 16.82 -18.13 11.78
CA ARG A 84 15.53 -18.76 11.45
C ARG A 84 14.72 -18.82 12.74
N LEU A 85 13.48 -18.35 12.70
CA LEU A 85 12.63 -18.34 13.87
C LEU A 85 12.23 -19.75 14.28
N GLY A 86 12.45 -20.08 15.56
CA GLY A 86 12.36 -21.43 16.10
C GLY A 86 10.97 -21.85 16.57
N LEU A 87 10.92 -22.95 17.33
CA LEU A 87 9.70 -23.64 17.73
C LEU A 87 8.94 -23.00 18.90
N ARG A 88 9.40 -21.86 19.41
CA ARG A 88 8.73 -21.12 20.48
C ARG A 88 8.43 -19.71 20.00
N VAL A 89 7.15 -19.33 19.96
CA VAL A 89 6.73 -18.08 19.35
C VAL A 89 7.31 -16.86 20.09
N ASP A 90 7.27 -16.89 21.41
CA ASP A 90 7.64 -15.75 22.27
C ASP A 90 9.08 -15.83 22.83
N GLU A 91 9.80 -16.92 22.55
CA GLU A 91 11.15 -17.13 23.09
C GLU A 91 12.18 -17.21 21.95
N ARG A 92 13.22 -16.41 22.04
CA ARG A 92 14.29 -16.39 21.03
C ARG A 92 15.34 -17.50 21.22
N SER A 93 15.34 -18.17 22.38
CA SER A 93 16.25 -19.27 22.70
C SER A 93 16.13 -20.50 21.77
N SER A 94 14.97 -20.66 21.12
CA SER A 94 14.71 -21.71 20.15
C SER A 94 15.07 -21.33 18.72
N ASP A 95 15.47 -20.09 18.46
CA ASP A 95 15.81 -19.60 17.11
C ASP A 95 17.17 -20.17 16.67
N GLU A 96 17.24 -20.63 15.43
CA GLU A 96 18.46 -21.16 14.83
C GLU A 96 19.31 -20.01 14.29
N THR A 97 20.50 -19.79 14.81
CA THR A 97 21.44 -18.81 14.28
C THR A 97 22.05 -19.31 12.98
N ILE A 98 21.77 -18.61 11.88
CA ILE A 98 22.29 -18.92 10.55
C ILE A 98 23.54 -18.09 10.24
N LEU A 99 23.57 -16.85 10.70
CA LEU A 99 24.68 -15.92 10.56
C LEU A 99 24.85 -15.11 11.84
N LEU A 100 26.06 -15.01 12.31
CA LEU A 100 26.48 -14.02 13.31
C LEU A 100 27.72 -13.32 12.76
N ALA A 101 27.62 -12.00 12.53
CA ALA A 101 28.77 -11.24 12.05
C ALA A 101 29.89 -11.19 13.09
N ASP A 102 31.12 -11.47 12.68
CA ASP A 102 32.29 -11.48 13.55
C ASP A 102 32.66 -10.08 14.03
N LYS A 103 32.37 -9.07 13.21
CA LYS A 103 32.73 -7.67 13.48
C LYS A 103 31.47 -6.81 13.60
N GLU A 104 31.59 -5.76 14.34
CA GLU A 104 30.62 -4.70 14.42
C GLU A 104 30.70 -3.79 13.18
N SER A 105 29.55 -3.49 12.58
CA SER A 105 29.44 -2.54 11.46
C SER A 105 29.45 -1.11 11.99
N SER A 106 30.12 -0.21 11.27
CA SER A 106 30.21 1.19 11.68
C SER A 106 28.87 1.92 11.49
N ALA A 107 28.69 3.01 12.26
CA ALA A 107 27.58 3.93 12.05
C ALA A 107 27.58 4.47 10.59
N HIS A 108 26.38 4.52 10.01
CA HIS A 108 26.16 5.06 8.65
C HIS A 108 24.77 5.66 8.57
N VAL A 109 24.68 6.97 8.65
CA VAL A 109 23.40 7.69 8.60
C VAL A 109 22.98 7.88 7.15
N GLN A 110 21.80 7.42 6.82
CA GLN A 110 21.12 7.65 5.57
C GLN A 110 19.79 8.36 5.86
N PRO A 111 19.60 9.63 5.48
CA PRO A 111 18.38 10.35 5.75
C PRO A 111 17.22 9.85 4.90
N ILE A 112 16.01 10.27 5.27
CA ILE A 112 14.81 10.15 4.44
C ILE A 112 14.43 11.52 3.87
N HIS A 113 13.73 11.53 2.74
CA HIS A 113 13.34 12.74 2.01
C HIS A 113 11.83 12.78 1.74
N PRO A 114 10.97 12.96 2.76
CA PRO A 114 9.53 13.00 2.56
C PRO A 114 9.05 14.28 1.89
N GLY A 115 7.97 14.16 1.13
CA GLY A 115 7.30 15.23 0.41
C GLY A 115 7.27 14.99 -1.09
N SER A 116 6.09 15.10 -1.70
CA SER A 116 5.91 14.93 -3.15
C SER A 116 5.70 16.26 -3.86
N TYR A 117 6.16 16.32 -5.10
CA TYR A 117 6.01 17.43 -6.03
C TYR A 117 6.35 16.99 -7.46
N VAL A 118 5.99 17.82 -8.44
CA VAL A 118 6.44 17.62 -9.82
C VAL A 118 7.65 18.49 -10.08
N ARG A 119 8.75 17.89 -10.53
CA ARG A 119 9.96 18.55 -10.99
C ARG A 119 9.94 18.70 -12.49
N VAL A 120 10.10 19.93 -13.00
CA VAL A 120 10.24 20.24 -14.43
C VAL A 120 11.63 20.79 -14.66
N LYS A 121 12.56 19.94 -15.12
CA LYS A 121 13.98 20.29 -15.31
C LYS A 121 14.18 21.41 -16.35
N ASN A 122 13.37 21.37 -17.42
CA ASN A 122 13.42 22.35 -18.50
C ASN A 122 12.38 23.47 -18.27
N GLY A 123 12.46 24.15 -17.13
CA GLY A 123 11.64 25.32 -16.83
C GLY A 123 11.78 26.44 -17.90
N LEU A 124 11.13 27.55 -17.67
CA LEU A 124 11.30 28.70 -18.57
C LEU A 124 12.76 29.21 -18.50
N PRO A 125 13.38 29.62 -19.65
CA PRO A 125 14.78 30.05 -19.64
C PRO A 125 15.04 31.18 -18.62
N ALA A 126 16.17 31.14 -17.91
CA ALA A 126 16.47 32.04 -16.79
C ALA A 126 16.78 33.49 -17.25
N ASP A 127 17.24 33.66 -18.47
CA ASP A 127 17.82 34.87 -19.04
C ASP A 127 16.87 35.74 -19.83
N ALA A 128 15.60 35.31 -20.01
CA ALA A 128 14.65 36.11 -20.76
C ALA A 128 13.88 37.09 -19.85
N GLU A 129 13.82 38.36 -20.28
CA GLU A 129 12.94 39.33 -19.66
C GLU A 129 11.46 38.86 -19.70
N LEU A 130 10.79 38.95 -18.55
CA LEU A 130 9.36 38.63 -18.48
C LEU A 130 8.55 39.87 -18.83
N ASN A 131 8.34 40.12 -20.11
CA ASN A 131 7.47 41.24 -20.54
C ASN A 131 6.02 41.04 -20.17
N ALA A 132 5.54 39.81 -20.09
CA ALA A 132 4.26 39.44 -19.55
C ALA A 132 4.28 37.97 -19.09
N LEU A 133 3.46 37.65 -18.11
CA LEU A 133 3.35 36.29 -17.56
C LEU A 133 1.93 36.09 -17.03
N THR A 134 1.38 34.91 -17.29
CA THR A 134 0.22 34.41 -16.52
C THR A 134 0.53 33.01 -16.01
N LEU A 135 0.31 32.80 -14.72
CA LEU A 135 0.29 31.50 -14.08
C LEU A 135 -1.16 31.14 -13.76
N GLU A 136 -1.57 29.95 -14.12
CA GLU A 136 -2.93 29.45 -13.87
C GLU A 136 -2.85 28.07 -13.24
N CYS A 137 -3.70 27.79 -12.26
CA CYS A 137 -3.78 26.49 -11.65
C CYS A 137 -5.11 26.30 -10.90
N TRP A 138 -5.66 25.09 -10.93
CA TRP A 138 -6.71 24.67 -10.02
C TRP A 138 -6.11 23.97 -8.82
N VAL A 139 -6.57 24.30 -7.62
CA VAL A 139 -6.07 23.70 -6.37
C VAL A 139 -7.22 23.33 -5.44
N ARG A 140 -7.06 22.22 -4.72
CA ARG A 140 -7.94 21.79 -3.64
C ARG A 140 -7.11 21.54 -2.38
N PRO A 141 -6.91 22.54 -1.51
CA PRO A 141 -6.07 22.42 -0.34
C PRO A 141 -6.70 21.49 0.70
N TRP A 142 -5.91 20.62 1.28
CA TRP A 142 -6.32 19.77 2.39
C TRP A 142 -5.96 20.38 3.74
N LYS A 143 -4.80 21.01 3.83
CA LYS A 143 -4.37 21.77 5.00
C LYS A 143 -3.84 23.13 4.58
N LEU A 144 -4.10 24.10 5.44
CA LEU A 144 -3.54 25.42 5.32
C LEU A 144 -2.37 25.51 6.34
N LYS A 145 -1.15 25.39 5.87
CA LYS A 145 0.07 25.53 6.64
C LYS A 145 0.92 26.67 6.05
N PRO A 146 1.87 27.23 6.83
CA PRO A 146 2.68 28.35 6.36
C PRO A 146 3.43 28.03 5.08
N TRP A 147 3.24 28.85 4.08
CA TRP A 147 3.98 28.90 2.82
C TRP A 147 4.10 27.56 2.10
N GLN A 148 3.18 27.32 1.18
CA GLN A 148 3.15 26.17 0.31
C GLN A 148 3.30 26.63 -1.14
N GLY A 149 4.22 26.01 -1.89
CA GLY A 149 4.37 26.27 -3.32
C GLY A 149 3.31 25.53 -4.15
N ILE A 150 2.69 26.20 -5.11
CA ILE A 150 1.70 25.60 -6.01
C ILE A 150 2.32 25.43 -7.41
N LEU A 151 2.68 26.52 -8.06
CA LEU A 151 3.34 26.54 -9.37
C LEU A 151 4.45 27.58 -9.30
N THR A 152 5.70 27.16 -9.25
CA THR A 152 6.80 28.04 -8.86
C THR A 152 8.04 27.82 -9.74
N GLN A 153 8.64 28.91 -10.16
CA GLN A 153 10.05 28.99 -10.56
C GLN A 153 10.63 30.20 -9.82
N HIS A 154 10.98 29.97 -8.57
CA HIS A 154 11.26 31.02 -7.59
C HIS A 154 12.47 30.66 -6.77
N ASP A 155 13.30 31.66 -6.49
CA ASP A 155 14.43 31.58 -5.58
C ASP A 155 14.24 32.64 -4.47
N TYR A 156 14.07 32.17 -3.25
CA TYR A 156 13.81 33.04 -2.10
C TYR A 156 15.02 33.91 -1.72
N PRO A 157 16.25 33.40 -1.64
CA PRO A 157 17.41 34.23 -1.29
C PRO A 157 17.64 35.39 -2.25
N ASP A 158 17.56 35.11 -3.53
CA ASP A 158 17.83 36.10 -4.59
C ASP A 158 16.59 36.94 -4.93
N ARG A 159 15.44 36.61 -4.34
CA ARG A 159 14.16 37.32 -4.54
C ARG A 159 13.81 37.56 -6.02
N CYS A 160 14.05 36.53 -6.81
CA CYS A 160 13.75 36.54 -8.22
C CYS A 160 12.85 35.35 -8.58
N GLY A 161 12.27 35.42 -9.76
CA GLY A 161 11.32 34.42 -10.23
C GLY A 161 9.87 34.77 -9.97
N TYR A 162 9.03 33.76 -10.00
CA TYR A 162 7.60 33.92 -9.90
C TYR A 162 6.96 32.66 -9.30
N GLY A 163 5.76 32.82 -8.75
CA GLY A 163 5.00 31.66 -8.29
C GLY A 163 3.61 31.97 -7.76
N LEU A 164 2.81 30.93 -7.74
CA LEU A 164 1.58 30.84 -6.99
C LEU A 164 1.84 30.07 -5.69
N PHE A 165 1.34 30.59 -4.58
CA PHE A 165 1.58 30.06 -3.25
C PHE A 165 0.32 30.12 -2.39
N LEU A 166 0.34 29.38 -1.27
CA LEU A 166 -0.49 29.66 -0.11
C LEU A 166 0.37 30.22 1.00
N ASP A 167 -0.06 31.32 1.65
CA ASP A 167 0.63 31.91 2.79
C ASP A 167 0.32 31.21 4.13
N ALA A 168 0.77 31.80 5.24
CA ALA A 168 0.59 31.24 6.57
C ALA A 168 -0.88 31.12 7.00
N GLU A 169 -1.75 31.97 6.50
CA GLU A 169 -3.18 32.02 6.78
C GLU A 169 -4.00 31.18 5.80
N GLY A 170 -3.33 30.62 4.77
CA GLY A 170 -3.97 29.87 3.68
C GLY A 170 -4.64 30.78 2.63
N ARG A 171 -4.11 32.01 2.46
CA ARG A 171 -4.53 32.91 1.40
C ARG A 171 -3.74 32.60 0.13
N ALA A 172 -4.41 32.72 -1.00
CA ALA A 172 -3.76 32.62 -2.29
C ALA A 172 -2.79 33.80 -2.51
N VAL A 173 -1.58 33.54 -2.95
CA VAL A 173 -0.56 34.56 -3.20
C VAL A 173 0.03 34.39 -4.58
N PHE A 174 0.09 35.46 -5.34
CA PHE A 174 0.95 35.57 -6.53
C PHE A 174 2.17 36.40 -6.16
N SER A 175 3.35 35.92 -6.44
CA SER A 175 4.62 36.60 -6.20
C SER A 175 5.41 36.69 -7.48
N ILE A 176 6.04 37.85 -7.70
CA ILE A 176 6.98 38.08 -8.79
C ILE A 176 8.13 38.94 -8.28
N GLY A 177 9.35 38.56 -8.60
CA GLY A 177 10.58 39.16 -8.09
C GLY A 177 11.45 39.76 -9.18
N SER A 178 12.16 40.85 -8.85
CA SER A 178 13.10 41.53 -9.75
C SER A 178 14.57 41.23 -9.44
N GLY A 179 14.83 40.48 -8.38
CA GLY A 179 16.17 40.35 -7.76
C GLY A 179 16.52 41.54 -6.89
N GLY A 180 17.16 41.33 -5.76
CA GLY A 180 17.50 42.37 -4.82
C GLY A 180 16.57 42.46 -3.60
N MET A 181 16.19 43.65 -3.15
CA MET A 181 15.33 43.77 -1.96
C MET A 181 13.88 43.39 -2.28
N PHE A 182 13.23 42.70 -1.36
CA PHE A 182 11.77 42.46 -1.41
C PHE A 182 11.08 43.82 -1.31
N GLU A 183 10.43 44.23 -2.36
CA GLU A 183 9.38 45.21 -2.19
C GLU A 183 8.22 44.48 -1.59
N GLN A 184 7.77 44.86 -0.42
CA GLN A 184 6.67 44.20 0.31
C GLN A 184 5.38 44.15 -0.52
N ASP A 185 5.29 45.04 -1.49
CA ASP A 185 4.17 45.24 -2.39
C ASP A 185 4.14 44.30 -3.60
N SER A 186 5.22 43.53 -3.86
CA SER A 186 5.28 42.54 -4.95
C SER A 186 4.55 41.22 -4.66
N LEU A 187 3.90 41.12 -3.51
CA LEU A 187 3.05 40.00 -3.10
C LEU A 187 1.57 40.39 -3.28
N MET A 188 0.94 39.88 -4.30
CA MET A 188 -0.50 40.02 -4.48
C MET A 188 -1.21 38.97 -3.61
N ILE A 189 -1.84 39.42 -2.54
CA ILE A 189 -2.48 38.54 -1.56
C ILE A 189 -3.99 38.52 -1.80
N GLY A 190 -4.50 37.38 -2.19
CA GLY A 190 -5.92 37.11 -2.39
C GLY A 190 -6.62 36.64 -1.11
N PRO A 191 -7.87 36.14 -1.24
CA PRO A 191 -8.63 35.64 -0.11
C PRO A 191 -8.05 34.31 0.43
N LYS A 192 -8.45 33.99 1.65
CA LYS A 192 -8.24 32.68 2.26
C LYS A 192 -9.09 31.64 1.53
N LEU A 193 -8.46 30.53 1.18
CA LEU A 193 -9.12 29.43 0.48
C LEU A 193 -9.87 28.50 1.45
N ASN A 194 -10.93 27.90 0.99
CA ASN A 194 -11.63 26.85 1.70
C ASN A 194 -10.94 25.51 1.51
N ARG A 195 -10.76 24.77 2.59
CA ARG A 195 -10.22 23.41 2.51
C ARG A 195 -11.18 22.45 1.81
N ARG A 196 -10.63 21.49 1.06
CA ARG A 196 -11.38 20.43 0.37
C ARG A 196 -12.35 20.94 -0.70
N GLN A 197 -12.16 22.16 -1.16
CA GLN A 197 -12.89 22.76 -2.28
C GLN A 197 -11.91 23.14 -3.39
N TRP A 198 -12.32 22.97 -4.64
CA TRP A 198 -11.54 23.42 -5.78
C TRP A 198 -11.63 24.95 -5.91
N HIS A 199 -10.47 25.56 -6.09
CA HIS A 199 -10.29 26.98 -6.32
C HIS A 199 -9.45 27.20 -7.58
N HIS A 200 -9.83 28.15 -8.39
CA HIS A 200 -9.09 28.58 -9.57
C HIS A 200 -8.21 29.78 -9.21
N LEU A 201 -6.91 29.63 -9.39
CA LEU A 201 -5.93 30.68 -9.08
C LEU A 201 -5.25 31.14 -10.36
N VAL A 202 -5.22 32.45 -10.59
CA VAL A 202 -4.52 33.04 -11.71
C VAL A 202 -3.71 34.24 -11.26
N GLY A 203 -2.39 34.20 -11.46
CA GLY A 203 -1.49 35.33 -11.25
C GLY A 203 -1.09 35.94 -12.60
N VAL A 204 -1.28 37.24 -12.79
CA VAL A 204 -1.03 37.95 -14.06
C VAL A 204 0.01 39.04 -13.84
N TRP A 205 1.05 39.04 -14.65
CA TRP A 205 1.96 40.19 -14.83
C TRP A 205 1.79 40.77 -16.23
N ASN A 206 1.53 42.09 -16.31
CA ASN A 206 1.49 42.84 -17.55
C ASN A 206 2.62 43.89 -17.54
N GLY A 207 3.68 43.63 -18.27
CA GLY A 207 4.84 44.55 -18.31
C GLY A 207 4.58 45.84 -19.10
N THR A 208 3.54 45.90 -19.95
CA THR A 208 3.13 47.12 -20.67
C THR A 208 2.50 48.13 -19.70
N THR A 209 1.56 47.68 -18.89
CA THR A 209 0.91 48.48 -17.85
C THR A 209 1.70 48.50 -16.54
N LYS A 210 2.72 47.62 -16.41
CA LYS A 210 3.48 47.38 -15.18
C LYS A 210 2.59 46.99 -13.99
N THR A 211 1.54 46.24 -14.22
CA THR A 211 0.61 45.77 -13.20
C THR A 211 0.81 44.29 -12.95
N ALA A 212 0.73 43.89 -11.68
CA ALA A 212 0.64 42.49 -11.28
C ALA A 212 -0.67 42.29 -10.51
N ALA A 213 -1.42 41.22 -10.83
CA ALA A 213 -2.69 40.95 -10.21
C ALA A 213 -2.87 39.49 -9.88
N ILE A 214 -3.67 39.18 -8.84
CA ILE A 214 -4.14 37.83 -8.54
C ILE A 214 -5.68 37.76 -8.67
N TRP A 215 -6.12 36.70 -9.34
CA TRP A 215 -7.52 36.34 -9.48
C TRP A 215 -7.79 35.04 -8.75
N VAL A 216 -8.91 34.97 -8.06
CA VAL A 216 -9.35 33.77 -7.35
C VAL A 216 -10.82 33.50 -7.69
N ASP A 217 -11.10 32.29 -8.18
CA ASP A 217 -12.45 31.87 -8.58
C ASP A 217 -13.12 32.85 -9.55
N GLY A 218 -12.38 33.26 -10.58
CA GLY A 218 -12.84 34.20 -11.62
C GLY A 218 -12.98 35.64 -11.16
N LYS A 219 -12.62 36.00 -9.92
CA LYS A 219 -12.74 37.35 -9.36
C LYS A 219 -11.35 37.97 -9.18
N HIS A 220 -11.21 39.21 -9.60
CA HIS A 220 -10.05 40.03 -9.32
C HIS A 220 -9.95 40.28 -7.82
N ALA A 221 -8.85 39.84 -7.21
CA ALA A 221 -8.70 39.81 -5.76
C ALA A 221 -7.72 40.88 -5.22
N ALA A 222 -6.59 41.07 -5.89
CA ALA A 222 -5.62 42.12 -5.54
C ALA A 222 -4.79 42.50 -6.76
N GLU A 223 -4.31 43.73 -6.77
CA GLU A 223 -3.46 44.28 -7.82
C GLU A 223 -2.37 45.17 -7.22
N TRP A 224 -1.23 45.19 -7.86
CA TRP A 224 -0.10 46.04 -7.52
C TRP A 224 0.40 46.74 -8.79
N GLN A 225 0.59 48.05 -8.69
CA GLN A 225 1.22 48.87 -9.71
C GLN A 225 2.72 48.99 -9.41
N ALA A 226 3.55 48.40 -10.25
CA ALA A 226 5.01 48.50 -10.10
C ALA A 226 5.47 49.92 -10.36
N THR A 227 6.38 50.38 -9.52
CA THR A 227 7.02 51.70 -9.63
C THR A 227 8.40 51.62 -10.28
N GLY A 228 8.82 52.66 -10.97
CA GLY A 228 10.19 52.77 -11.49
C GLY A 228 10.48 51.76 -12.63
N LYS A 229 11.71 51.21 -12.57
CA LYS A 229 12.21 50.24 -13.55
C LYS A 229 12.06 48.78 -13.11
N PHE A 230 10.98 48.46 -12.42
CA PHE A 230 10.73 47.08 -12.00
C PHE A 230 10.64 46.17 -13.25
N LEU A 231 11.54 45.22 -13.37
CA LEU A 231 11.54 44.19 -14.39
C LEU A 231 11.63 42.85 -13.68
N PRO A 232 10.61 41.98 -13.77
CA PRO A 232 10.67 40.64 -13.20
C PRO A 232 11.87 39.90 -13.79
N ARG A 233 12.69 39.31 -12.91
CA ARG A 233 13.76 38.41 -13.31
C ARG A 233 13.39 36.99 -13.01
N ARG A 234 13.73 36.09 -13.89
CA ARG A 234 13.66 34.66 -13.60
C ARG A 234 14.72 34.28 -12.60
N ALA A 235 14.36 33.38 -11.69
CA ALA A 235 15.29 32.78 -10.77
C ALA A 235 16.35 32.01 -11.57
N GLY A 236 17.61 32.33 -11.45
CA GLY A 236 18.78 31.77 -12.10
C GLY A 236 18.64 30.29 -12.53
N PRO A 237 19.34 29.31 -11.98
CA PRO A 237 19.18 27.90 -12.32
C PRO A 237 17.95 27.21 -11.69
N ALA A 238 17.06 27.96 -11.03
CA ALA A 238 15.93 27.38 -10.33
C ALA A 238 15.02 26.59 -11.31
N GLU A 239 14.80 25.33 -10.98
CA GLU A 239 13.87 24.47 -11.71
C GLU A 239 12.42 24.91 -11.45
N LEU A 240 11.57 24.66 -12.44
CA LEU A 240 10.13 24.84 -12.27
C LEU A 240 9.56 23.68 -11.45
N ARG A 241 8.68 24.00 -10.50
CA ARG A 241 8.05 23.00 -9.62
C ARG A 241 6.54 23.20 -9.55
N ILE A 242 5.81 22.08 -9.47
CA ILE A 242 4.38 22.05 -9.18
C ILE A 242 4.23 21.36 -7.82
N GLY A 243 3.71 22.07 -6.82
CA GLY A 243 3.47 21.53 -5.48
C GLY A 243 4.63 21.70 -4.49
N ALA A 244 5.66 22.49 -4.81
CA ALA A 244 6.73 22.84 -3.88
C ALA A 244 7.47 24.10 -4.31
N TYR A 245 8.30 24.65 -3.41
CA TYR A 245 9.32 25.62 -3.82
C TYR A 245 10.62 25.44 -3.02
N SER A 246 11.71 26.01 -3.55
CA SER A 246 13.01 26.03 -2.91
C SER A 246 13.10 27.22 -1.94
N ASP A 247 13.55 26.96 -0.74
CA ASP A 247 13.87 27.96 0.27
C ASP A 247 15.34 27.77 0.64
N ARG A 248 16.22 28.71 0.22
CA ARG A 248 17.67 28.63 0.45
C ARG A 248 18.28 27.31 -0.08
N ASP A 249 18.05 27.04 -1.33
CA ASP A 249 18.54 25.84 -2.05
C ASP A 249 17.99 24.50 -1.51
N VAL A 250 17.06 24.53 -0.55
CA VAL A 250 16.40 23.34 -0.02
C VAL A 250 14.98 23.26 -0.56
N ILE A 251 14.66 22.21 -1.29
CA ILE A 251 13.30 21.94 -1.73
C ILE A 251 12.48 21.47 -0.54
N GLY A 252 11.43 22.20 -0.26
CA GLY A 252 10.50 21.97 0.84
C GLY A 252 9.20 22.71 0.56
N ARG A 253 8.54 23.18 1.61
CA ARG A 253 7.31 23.98 1.45
C ARG A 253 6.29 23.35 0.50
N PHE A 254 6.14 22.01 0.65
CA PHE A 254 5.27 21.19 -0.18
C PHE A 254 3.81 21.60 -0.01
N PHE A 255 3.07 21.50 -1.10
CA PHE A 255 1.63 21.66 -1.10
C PHE A 255 0.94 20.38 -0.59
N ASP A 256 -0.01 20.55 0.30
CA ASP A 256 -0.85 19.46 0.81
C ASP A 256 -2.24 19.59 0.24
N GLY A 257 -2.44 19.00 -0.91
CA GLY A 257 -3.68 19.16 -1.64
C GLY A 257 -3.66 18.48 -3.01
N ASP A 258 -4.71 18.76 -3.76
CA ASP A 258 -4.84 18.29 -5.13
C ASP A 258 -4.61 19.47 -6.08
N ILE A 259 -3.88 19.22 -7.15
CA ILE A 259 -3.58 20.20 -8.21
C ILE A 259 -4.14 19.66 -9.52
N ALA A 260 -4.70 20.54 -10.33
CA ALA A 260 -5.17 20.23 -11.68
C ALA A 260 -4.83 21.36 -12.65
N MET A 261 -4.50 20.97 -13.84
CA MET A 261 -4.36 21.84 -15.03
C MET A 261 -3.47 23.08 -14.82
N PRO A 262 -2.27 22.96 -14.22
CA PRO A 262 -1.35 24.09 -14.19
C PRO A 262 -0.95 24.51 -15.62
N ALA A 263 -0.97 25.83 -15.85
CA ALA A 263 -0.59 26.43 -17.14
C ALA A 263 0.24 27.68 -16.96
N ILE A 264 1.13 27.94 -17.91
CA ILE A 264 1.94 29.14 -17.97
C ILE A 264 1.81 29.79 -19.35
N TYR A 265 1.52 31.08 -19.35
CA TYR A 265 1.46 31.88 -20.59
C TYR A 265 2.52 32.97 -20.57
N ALA A 266 3.16 33.20 -21.69
CA ALA A 266 4.08 34.33 -21.94
C ALA A 266 3.31 35.59 -22.40
N ARG A 267 2.10 35.76 -21.91
CA ARG A 267 1.24 36.93 -22.08
C ARG A 267 0.35 37.16 -20.84
N ALA A 268 -0.16 38.33 -20.69
CA ALA A 268 -1.22 38.62 -19.74
C ALA A 268 -2.56 38.13 -20.30
N LEU A 269 -3.27 37.28 -19.56
CA LEU A 269 -4.67 36.94 -19.83
C LEU A 269 -5.56 38.10 -19.44
N SER A 270 -6.59 38.34 -20.26
CA SER A 270 -7.63 39.30 -19.92
C SER A 270 -8.58 38.78 -18.82
N GLY A 271 -9.29 39.68 -18.15
CA GLY A 271 -10.28 39.29 -17.16
C GLY A 271 -11.39 38.41 -17.74
N ASP A 272 -11.81 38.64 -18.97
CA ASP A 272 -12.86 37.83 -19.63
C ASP A 272 -12.34 36.40 -19.90
N GLU A 273 -11.09 36.23 -20.32
CA GLU A 273 -10.49 34.93 -20.50
C GLU A 273 -10.41 34.15 -19.16
N ILE A 274 -10.05 34.84 -18.09
CA ILE A 274 -9.96 34.24 -16.75
C ILE A 274 -11.34 33.80 -16.25
N ILE A 275 -12.37 34.63 -16.45
CA ILE A 275 -13.74 34.31 -16.06
C ILE A 275 -14.28 33.14 -16.90
N GLU A 276 -14.02 33.12 -18.21
CA GLU A 276 -14.39 31.99 -19.07
C GLU A 276 -13.74 30.66 -18.58
N ARG A 277 -12.44 30.67 -18.29
CA ARG A 277 -11.73 29.50 -17.81
C ARG A 277 -12.23 29.02 -16.46
N PHE A 278 -12.53 29.91 -15.54
CA PHE A 278 -13.17 29.57 -14.27
C PHE A 278 -14.55 28.95 -14.49
N SER A 279 -15.39 29.56 -15.36
CA SER A 279 -16.80 29.12 -15.57
C SER A 279 -16.89 27.73 -16.20
N THR A 280 -15.89 27.34 -17.01
CA THR A 280 -15.83 26.00 -17.64
C THR A 280 -15.27 24.92 -16.72
N ARG A 281 -14.78 25.29 -15.53
CA ARG A 281 -14.28 24.37 -14.51
C ARG A 281 -13.31 23.31 -15.04
N GLY A 282 -12.50 23.67 -16.05
CA GLY A 282 -11.54 22.77 -16.67
C GLY A 282 -12.08 21.88 -17.79
N LEU A 283 -13.35 21.94 -18.12
CA LEU A 283 -13.91 21.24 -19.29
C LEU A 283 -13.41 21.82 -20.61
N LYS A 284 -12.91 23.07 -20.60
CA LYS A 284 -12.27 23.69 -21.75
C LYS A 284 -10.78 23.87 -21.49
N GLU A 285 -9.99 23.13 -22.21
CA GLU A 285 -8.54 23.25 -22.15
C GLU A 285 -8.05 24.59 -22.73
N PRO A 286 -6.83 25.05 -22.36
CA PRO A 286 -6.15 26.13 -23.06
C PRO A 286 -6.11 25.89 -24.57
N ASN A 287 -6.12 26.98 -25.32
CA ASN A 287 -5.89 26.89 -26.77
C ASN A 287 -4.44 26.44 -27.01
N LEU A 288 -4.24 25.16 -27.32
CA LEU A 288 -2.92 24.57 -27.55
C LEU A 288 -2.18 25.18 -28.77
N LYS A 289 -2.89 25.94 -29.63
CA LYS A 289 -2.33 26.68 -30.74
C LYS A 289 -1.88 28.09 -30.38
N ASP A 290 -2.21 28.57 -29.16
CA ASP A 290 -1.76 29.86 -28.66
C ASP A 290 -0.22 29.89 -28.61
N PRO A 291 0.44 30.76 -29.41
CA PRO A 291 1.88 30.85 -29.39
C PRO A 291 2.46 31.32 -28.05
N ALA A 292 1.64 31.96 -27.22
CA ALA A 292 2.02 32.41 -25.89
C ALA A 292 1.83 31.35 -24.81
N LEU A 293 1.20 30.20 -25.10
CA LEU A 293 1.11 29.09 -24.14
C LEU A 293 2.51 28.47 -23.99
N ALA A 294 3.16 28.81 -22.87
CA ALA A 294 4.53 28.38 -22.58
C ALA A 294 4.62 26.96 -22.01
N ALA A 295 3.60 26.53 -21.24
CA ALA A 295 3.45 25.17 -20.75
C ALA A 295 2.01 24.90 -20.32
N PHE A 296 1.56 23.65 -20.43
CA PHE A 296 0.28 23.20 -19.91
C PHE A 296 0.36 21.70 -19.54
N TRP A 297 0.08 21.39 -18.29
CA TRP A 297 0.04 20.04 -17.76
C TRP A 297 -1.41 19.69 -17.38
N PRO A 298 -2.14 18.89 -18.16
CA PRO A 298 -3.51 18.49 -17.84
C PRO A 298 -3.62 17.75 -16.52
N LEU A 299 -2.58 16.98 -16.15
CA LEU A 299 -2.52 16.05 -15.02
C LEU A 299 -3.59 14.96 -15.13
N ASP A 300 -3.70 14.36 -16.30
CA ASP A 300 -4.68 13.36 -16.71
C ASP A 300 -4.07 11.98 -16.99
N GLU A 301 -2.79 11.77 -16.66
CA GLU A 301 -2.08 10.51 -16.90
C GLU A 301 -2.62 9.33 -16.11
N GLU A 302 -3.23 9.58 -14.95
CA GLU A 302 -3.83 8.61 -14.02
C GLU A 302 -2.87 7.55 -13.46
N GLN A 303 -1.64 7.43 -13.99
CA GLN A 303 -0.66 6.44 -13.57
C GLN A 303 0.79 6.89 -13.80
N GLY A 304 1.73 6.23 -13.11
CA GLY A 304 3.17 6.47 -13.29
C GLY A 304 3.65 7.78 -12.67
N VAL A 305 4.88 8.15 -13.03
CA VAL A 305 5.58 9.32 -12.46
C VAL A 305 5.84 10.45 -13.46
N LYS A 306 5.51 10.25 -14.72
CA LYS A 306 5.71 11.27 -15.76
C LYS A 306 4.49 12.15 -15.86
N VAL A 307 4.73 13.45 -16.03
CA VAL A 307 3.72 14.49 -16.24
C VAL A 307 4.02 15.17 -17.57
N ARG A 308 3.08 15.13 -18.49
CA ARG A 308 3.27 15.65 -19.84
C ARG A 308 2.91 17.12 -19.93
N ASP A 309 3.78 17.92 -20.51
CA ASP A 309 3.45 19.23 -21.05
C ASP A 309 2.88 19.03 -22.47
N VAL A 310 1.58 19.26 -22.64
CA VAL A 310 0.93 19.12 -23.95
C VAL A 310 1.06 20.35 -24.84
N SER A 311 1.68 21.44 -24.33
CA SER A 311 2.05 22.58 -25.16
C SER A 311 3.10 22.21 -26.21
N ARG A 312 3.34 23.10 -27.14
CA ARG A 312 4.39 22.92 -28.17
C ARG A 312 5.82 22.80 -27.59
N ASN A 313 6.03 23.25 -26.35
CA ASN A 313 7.37 23.33 -25.74
C ASN A 313 7.79 22.03 -25.05
N ARG A 314 6.85 21.10 -24.78
CA ARG A 314 7.15 19.77 -24.23
C ARG A 314 8.01 19.82 -22.96
N ARG A 315 7.65 20.64 -22.00
CA ARG A 315 8.31 20.77 -20.70
C ARG A 315 7.79 19.72 -19.74
N ASP A 316 8.04 18.46 -20.06
CA ASP A 316 7.57 17.34 -19.25
C ASP A 316 8.18 17.38 -17.85
N GLY A 317 7.38 16.95 -16.87
CA GLY A 317 7.76 16.85 -15.48
C GLY A 317 7.86 15.40 -14.99
N GLU A 318 8.42 15.26 -13.82
CA GLU A 318 8.55 14.00 -13.10
C GLU A 318 8.04 14.16 -11.67
N ILE A 319 7.17 13.28 -11.23
CA ILE A 319 6.68 13.28 -9.85
C ILE A 319 7.77 12.69 -8.94
N ILE A 320 8.20 13.47 -7.97
CA ILE A 320 9.11 13.03 -6.92
C ILE A 320 8.25 12.50 -5.75
N ASN A 321 8.64 11.37 -5.18
CA ASN A 321 7.92 10.67 -4.09
C ASN A 321 6.45 10.33 -4.43
N LEU A 322 6.17 10.01 -5.69
CA LEU A 322 4.94 9.32 -6.11
C LEU A 322 3.64 9.94 -5.57
N GLY A 323 3.32 11.16 -5.90
CA GLY A 323 2.00 11.72 -5.63
C GLY A 323 0.86 10.78 -6.08
N THR A 324 -0.32 10.99 -5.63
CA THR A 324 -1.46 10.12 -5.90
C THR A 324 -2.35 10.69 -7.01
N TRP A 325 -2.47 9.97 -8.12
CA TRP A 325 -3.40 10.32 -9.18
C TRP A 325 -4.85 10.21 -8.72
N MET A 326 -5.67 11.18 -9.08
CA MET A 326 -7.04 11.31 -8.65
C MET A 326 -7.99 11.51 -9.83
N ILE A 327 -9.08 10.75 -9.84
CA ILE A 327 -10.27 11.04 -10.64
C ILE A 327 -11.16 11.96 -9.81
N GLY A 328 -11.73 12.97 -10.42
CA GLY A 328 -12.54 13.98 -9.75
C GLY A 328 -11.83 15.32 -9.66
N GLY A 329 -11.61 15.95 -10.79
CA GLY A 329 -11.08 17.31 -10.94
C GLY A 329 -12.10 18.41 -10.64
N PRO A 330 -11.82 19.65 -11.04
CA PRO A 330 -12.71 20.79 -10.79
C PRO A 330 -14.09 20.68 -11.43
N SER A 331 -14.20 19.98 -12.57
CA SER A 331 -15.46 19.74 -13.30
C SER A 331 -16.35 18.70 -12.65
N PHE A 332 -15.82 17.86 -11.78
CA PHE A 332 -16.53 16.73 -11.21
C PHE A 332 -17.70 17.16 -10.31
N GLU A 333 -18.91 16.75 -10.67
CA GLU A 333 -20.13 17.02 -9.91
C GLU A 333 -20.55 15.84 -9.03
N GLY A 334 -19.73 15.54 -8.03
CA GLY A 334 -19.96 14.42 -7.11
C GLY A 334 -21.27 14.46 -6.33
N GLY A 335 -21.98 15.58 -6.32
CA GLY A 335 -23.28 15.69 -5.66
C GLY A 335 -24.41 14.95 -6.39
N SER A 336 -24.30 14.74 -7.70
CA SER A 336 -25.25 13.97 -8.51
C SER A 336 -25.02 12.47 -8.41
N ILE A 337 -23.82 12.06 -8.02
CA ILE A 337 -23.43 10.67 -7.85
C ILE A 337 -23.43 10.38 -6.36
N GLY A 338 -24.33 9.51 -5.91
CA GLY A 338 -24.43 9.16 -4.50
C GLY A 338 -23.08 8.70 -3.94
N ARG A 339 -22.74 9.11 -2.70
CA ARG A 339 -21.49 8.77 -2.01
C ARG A 339 -21.16 7.25 -2.04
N TYR A 340 -22.16 6.43 -2.28
CA TYR A 340 -22.11 4.98 -2.30
C TYR A 340 -22.48 4.39 -3.65
N ASP A 341 -22.44 5.18 -4.72
CA ASP A 341 -22.78 4.63 -6.03
C ASP A 341 -21.72 3.64 -6.47
N THR A 342 -22.07 2.37 -6.37
CA THR A 342 -21.23 1.26 -6.82
C THR A 342 -21.15 1.15 -8.33
N ASN A 343 -21.98 1.89 -9.05
CA ASN A 343 -22.12 1.83 -10.49
C ASN A 343 -21.45 3.02 -11.19
N TYR A 344 -20.81 3.92 -10.44
CA TYR A 344 -20.05 5.00 -11.06
C TYR A 344 -18.97 4.42 -11.98
N ASP A 345 -19.02 4.81 -13.23
CA ASP A 345 -18.02 4.47 -14.25
C ASP A 345 -17.33 5.75 -14.73
N PRO A 346 -16.08 6.00 -14.32
CA PRO A 346 -15.35 7.17 -14.77
C PRO A 346 -15.07 7.17 -16.27
N GLY A 347 -15.09 6.00 -16.93
CA GLY A 347 -14.95 5.92 -18.37
C GLY A 347 -16.14 6.49 -19.15
N ALA A 348 -17.34 6.48 -18.52
CA ALA A 348 -18.56 7.05 -19.08
C ALA A 348 -18.81 8.51 -18.69
N ASP A 349 -18.06 9.04 -17.73
CA ASP A 349 -18.22 10.40 -17.20
C ASP A 349 -17.23 11.37 -17.87
N SER A 350 -17.71 12.14 -18.85
CA SER A 350 -16.91 13.15 -19.56
C SER A 350 -16.44 14.30 -18.66
N ASP A 351 -17.17 14.55 -17.57
CA ASP A 351 -16.97 15.70 -16.71
C ASP A 351 -16.19 15.35 -15.44
N ARG A 352 -15.69 14.12 -15.36
CA ARG A 352 -14.96 13.60 -14.18
C ARG A 352 -13.75 14.44 -13.77
N GLY A 353 -13.05 15.02 -14.73
CA GLY A 353 -11.79 15.73 -14.49
C GLY A 353 -10.73 14.89 -13.78
N HIS A 354 -9.56 15.46 -13.65
CA HIS A 354 -8.40 14.81 -13.05
C HIS A 354 -7.69 15.75 -12.08
N GLY A 355 -6.81 15.17 -11.27
CA GLY A 355 -5.89 15.92 -10.43
C GLY A 355 -4.77 15.03 -9.90
N LEU A 356 -3.71 15.67 -9.47
CA LEU A 356 -2.60 15.03 -8.77
C LEU A 356 -2.65 15.45 -7.29
N ARG A 357 -2.77 14.48 -6.39
CA ARG A 357 -2.68 14.70 -4.94
C ARG A 357 -1.24 14.64 -4.51
N LEU A 358 -0.79 15.67 -3.80
CA LEU A 358 0.53 15.81 -3.24
C LEU A 358 0.45 15.94 -1.72
N ALA A 359 1.43 15.42 -1.01
CA ALA A 359 1.53 15.51 0.43
C ALA A 359 2.97 15.75 0.90
N SER A 360 3.15 16.60 1.90
CA SER A 360 4.46 16.94 2.47
C SER A 360 5.12 15.81 3.25
N ASP A 361 4.40 14.71 3.45
CA ASP A 361 4.87 13.50 4.10
C ASP A 361 4.81 12.27 3.17
N ASP A 362 4.63 12.43 1.87
CA ASP A 362 4.75 11.33 0.93
C ASP A 362 6.17 10.75 0.96
N LEU A 363 6.27 9.42 1.15
CA LEU A 363 7.50 8.66 1.07
C LEU A 363 7.19 7.19 0.81
N TYR A 364 7.72 6.63 -0.27
CA TYR A 364 7.47 5.24 -0.67
C TYR A 364 8.73 4.41 -0.82
N ASP A 365 9.88 5.06 -0.89
CA ASP A 365 11.21 4.45 -0.87
C ASP A 365 12.15 5.36 -0.10
N CYS A 366 12.87 4.80 0.89
CA CYS A 366 13.91 5.55 1.59
C CYS A 366 15.12 5.85 0.71
N GLY A 367 15.31 5.13 -0.39
CA GLY A 367 16.44 5.30 -1.31
C GLY A 367 17.81 4.95 -0.70
N TRP A 368 17.83 4.24 0.43
CA TRP A 368 19.08 3.90 1.12
C TRP A 368 19.91 2.90 0.34
N LYS A 369 21.22 3.02 0.41
CA LYS A 369 22.14 2.03 -0.11
C LYS A 369 22.16 0.82 0.82
N ALA A 370 22.32 -0.37 0.25
CA ALA A 370 22.49 -1.59 1.03
C ALA A 370 23.79 -1.53 1.86
N ALA A 371 23.67 -1.84 3.14
CA ALA A 371 24.81 -1.92 4.07
C ALA A 371 25.22 -3.35 4.37
N GLU A 372 24.25 -4.28 4.42
CA GLU A 372 24.50 -5.69 4.71
C GLU A 372 23.99 -6.58 3.58
N THR A 373 24.64 -7.72 3.41
CA THR A 373 24.25 -8.71 2.40
C THR A 373 24.26 -10.09 3.04
N PHE A 374 23.18 -10.82 2.87
CA PHE A 374 23.08 -12.20 3.34
C PHE A 374 22.92 -13.17 2.16
N HIS A 375 23.86 -14.10 2.04
CA HIS A 375 23.81 -15.22 1.12
C HIS A 375 23.06 -16.35 1.81
N VAL A 376 21.83 -16.59 1.40
CA VAL A 376 21.01 -17.65 1.98
C VAL A 376 21.59 -19.00 1.62
N PRO A 377 21.89 -19.89 2.60
CA PRO A 377 22.40 -21.21 2.29
C PRO A 377 21.48 -21.99 1.34
N LYS A 378 22.04 -22.74 0.38
CA LYS A 378 21.25 -23.54 -0.56
C LYS A 378 20.35 -24.57 0.10
N ASN A 379 20.76 -25.06 1.26
CA ASN A 379 20.04 -26.04 2.08
C ASN A 379 19.22 -25.37 3.21
N ALA A 380 19.06 -24.04 3.17
CA ALA A 380 18.26 -23.35 4.17
C ALA A 380 16.81 -23.86 4.12
N LYS A 381 16.28 -24.19 5.28
CA LYS A 381 14.86 -24.56 5.39
C LYS A 381 13.98 -23.38 5.06
N THR A 382 12.90 -23.63 4.35
CA THR A 382 11.85 -22.65 4.14
C THR A 382 11.24 -22.19 5.48
N GLY A 383 10.79 -20.94 5.56
CA GLY A 383 10.21 -20.40 6.78
C GLY A 383 10.41 -18.91 6.97
N ILE A 384 10.10 -18.45 8.17
CA ILE A 384 10.27 -17.05 8.57
C ILE A 384 11.63 -16.88 9.23
N TYR A 385 12.34 -15.87 8.74
CA TYR A 385 13.66 -15.48 9.23
C TYR A 385 13.61 -14.06 9.76
N ALA A 386 14.52 -13.73 10.64
CA ALA A 386 14.74 -12.38 11.12
C ALA A 386 16.23 -12.02 11.04
N ALA A 387 16.50 -10.90 10.42
CA ALA A 387 17.76 -10.20 10.57
C ALA A 387 17.67 -9.29 11.79
N TRP A 388 18.68 -9.34 12.63
CA TRP A 388 18.75 -8.62 13.88
C TRP A 388 19.91 -7.64 13.83
N PHE A 389 19.64 -6.41 14.18
CA PHE A 389 20.62 -5.34 14.34
C PHE A 389 20.68 -5.02 15.83
N ASN A 390 21.76 -5.48 16.49
CA ASN A 390 21.98 -5.29 17.92
C ASN A 390 22.92 -4.08 18.10
N PHE A 391 22.49 -3.08 18.86
CA PHE A 391 23.23 -1.83 19.06
C PHE A 391 22.99 -1.26 20.46
N GLU A 392 23.81 -0.29 20.82
CA GLU A 392 23.65 0.49 22.05
C GLU A 392 23.32 1.94 21.69
N LEU A 393 22.29 2.49 22.30
CA LEU A 393 21.88 3.87 22.12
C LEU A 393 21.64 4.49 23.48
N GLU A 394 22.34 5.58 23.78
CA GLU A 394 22.22 6.29 25.06
C GLU A 394 22.44 5.41 26.30
N GLY A 395 23.33 4.41 26.19
CA GLY A 395 23.63 3.47 27.26
C GLY A 395 22.65 2.31 27.41
N GLU A 396 21.64 2.23 26.54
CA GLU A 396 20.68 1.12 26.52
C GLU A 396 20.93 0.20 25.33
N ARG A 397 20.76 -1.11 25.57
CA ARG A 397 20.87 -2.12 24.50
C ARG A 397 19.56 -2.30 23.78
N HIS A 398 19.62 -2.17 22.47
CA HIS A 398 18.50 -2.32 21.56
C HIS A 398 18.73 -3.47 20.58
N ARG A 399 17.61 -3.96 20.04
CA ARG A 399 17.60 -4.97 19.00
C ARG A 399 16.50 -4.66 17.99
N TYR A 400 16.90 -4.34 16.77
CA TYR A 400 15.96 -4.02 15.69
C TYR A 400 15.78 -5.22 14.77
N PRO A 401 14.54 -5.71 14.55
CA PRO A 401 14.26 -6.83 13.67
C PRO A 401 13.91 -6.39 12.25
N VAL A 402 14.38 -7.17 11.27
CA VAL A 402 13.87 -7.13 9.90
C VAL A 402 13.46 -8.54 9.50
N THR A 403 12.17 -8.76 9.41
CA THR A 403 11.59 -10.07 9.04
C THR A 403 11.59 -10.27 7.54
N PHE A 404 11.91 -11.47 7.10
CA PHE A 404 11.80 -11.92 5.71
C PHE A 404 11.47 -13.40 5.64
N VAL A 405 11.01 -13.86 4.48
CA VAL A 405 10.68 -15.26 4.24
C VAL A 405 11.75 -15.91 3.37
N VAL A 406 12.21 -17.08 3.76
CA VAL A 406 13.02 -17.93 2.89
C VAL A 406 12.11 -18.95 2.22
N ASN A 407 11.99 -18.86 0.90
CA ASN A 407 11.27 -19.82 0.09
C ASN A 407 12.13 -21.04 -0.18
N LYS A 408 11.54 -22.13 -0.64
CA LYS A 408 12.33 -23.29 -1.09
C LYS A 408 13.33 -22.89 -2.19
N ALA A 409 14.43 -23.59 -2.27
CA ALA A 409 15.35 -23.43 -3.40
C ALA A 409 14.64 -23.73 -4.73
N LYS A 410 15.02 -23.02 -5.80
CA LYS A 410 14.36 -23.14 -7.12
C LYS A 410 14.29 -24.56 -7.62
N ASP A 411 15.38 -25.31 -7.45
CA ASP A 411 15.51 -26.70 -7.94
C ASP A 411 15.12 -27.75 -6.88
N ALA A 412 14.74 -27.36 -5.68
CA ALA A 412 14.31 -28.30 -4.66
C ALA A 412 12.92 -28.87 -4.96
N PRO A 413 12.65 -30.13 -4.59
CA PRO A 413 11.31 -30.70 -4.70
C PRO A 413 10.31 -29.88 -3.87
N ARG A 414 9.06 -29.82 -4.32
CA ARG A 414 7.98 -29.17 -3.57
C ARG A 414 7.55 -30.07 -2.41
N ALA A 415 7.28 -29.44 -1.28
CA ALA A 415 6.53 -30.08 -0.21
C ALA A 415 5.06 -30.28 -0.63
N PRO A 416 4.32 -31.19 0.00
CA PRO A 416 2.89 -31.35 -0.31
C PRO A 416 2.03 -30.16 0.09
N LEU A 417 2.42 -29.43 1.12
CA LEU A 417 1.71 -28.26 1.67
C LEU A 417 2.46 -26.98 1.34
N LEU A 418 1.70 -25.92 1.06
CA LEU A 418 2.20 -24.56 0.92
C LEU A 418 1.55 -23.66 1.95
N LEU A 419 2.35 -22.99 2.76
CA LEU A 419 1.90 -22.02 3.76
C LEU A 419 2.17 -20.60 3.27
N MET A 420 1.14 -19.76 3.23
CA MET A 420 1.25 -18.37 2.81
C MET A 420 1.26 -17.43 4.00
N CYS A 421 2.24 -16.53 4.02
CA CYS A 421 2.35 -15.42 4.97
C CYS A 421 1.61 -14.20 4.44
N SER A 422 0.78 -13.58 5.25
CA SER A 422 -0.06 -12.42 4.91
C SER A 422 0.73 -11.12 4.91
N SER A 423 1.85 -11.07 4.16
CA SER A 423 2.81 -9.95 4.20
C SER A 423 2.20 -8.61 3.77
N THR A 424 1.24 -8.62 2.86
CA THR A 424 0.48 -7.42 2.46
C THR A 424 -0.35 -6.86 3.61
N THR A 425 -0.93 -7.73 4.46
CA THR A 425 -1.63 -7.32 5.68
C THR A 425 -0.64 -6.76 6.71
N TRP A 426 0.52 -7.41 6.93
CA TRP A 426 1.52 -6.86 7.85
C TRP A 426 1.91 -5.44 7.47
N ARG A 427 2.13 -5.15 6.18
CA ARG A 427 2.41 -3.79 5.69
C ARG A 427 1.25 -2.85 5.89
N ALA A 428 0.03 -3.30 5.61
CA ALA A 428 -1.16 -2.47 5.74
C ALA A 428 -1.31 -1.87 7.14
N TYR A 429 -0.82 -2.58 8.15
CA TYR A 429 -0.83 -2.18 9.56
C TYR A 429 0.49 -1.57 10.05
N GLY A 430 1.46 -1.35 9.17
CA GLY A 430 2.83 -0.88 9.46
C GLY A 430 2.92 0.57 9.93
N GLY A 431 2.19 0.97 10.98
CA GLY A 431 2.05 2.34 11.43
C GLY A 431 3.28 2.99 12.10
N THR A 432 4.39 2.27 12.25
CA THR A 432 5.60 2.78 12.92
C THR A 432 6.88 2.45 12.16
N PRO A 433 6.98 2.80 10.84
CA PRO A 433 8.17 2.45 10.06
C PRO A 433 9.46 3.04 10.65
N PHE A 434 9.35 4.20 11.29
CA PHE A 434 10.47 4.92 11.90
C PHE A 434 10.29 5.04 13.42
N ALA A 435 10.04 3.91 14.07
CA ALA A 435 9.95 3.83 15.52
C ALA A 435 11.19 4.45 16.21
N ARG A 436 11.01 5.06 17.38
CA ARG A 436 12.09 5.80 18.07
C ARG A 436 13.19 4.93 18.68
N ASN A 437 13.09 3.60 18.53
CA ASN A 437 14.01 2.62 19.12
C ASN A 437 14.05 2.66 20.67
N VAL A 438 12.93 2.96 21.28
CA VAL A 438 12.77 2.82 22.73
C VAL A 438 12.24 1.43 23.07
N PRO A 439 12.58 0.86 24.23
CA PRO A 439 12.02 -0.38 24.69
C PRO A 439 10.49 -0.35 24.62
N ASP A 440 9.89 -1.42 24.13
CA ASP A 440 8.44 -1.61 24.01
C ASP A 440 7.73 -0.77 22.92
N GLU A 441 8.36 0.19 22.27
CA GLU A 441 7.71 0.97 21.20
C GLU A 441 7.22 0.09 20.05
N ASN A 442 7.99 -0.96 19.71
CA ASN A 442 7.62 -1.92 18.67
C ASN A 442 6.71 -3.04 19.17
N ARG A 443 6.52 -3.20 20.47
CA ARG A 443 5.67 -4.25 21.05
C ARG A 443 4.20 -3.89 20.99
N ASN A 444 3.88 -2.61 21.10
CA ASN A 444 2.52 -2.13 21.13
C ASN A 444 2.21 -1.38 19.83
N TRP A 445 1.20 -1.86 19.14
CA TRP A 445 0.65 -1.17 18.00
C TRP A 445 0.08 0.19 18.43
N PRO A 446 0.56 1.31 17.88
CA PRO A 446 -0.12 2.57 18.10
C PRO A 446 -1.50 2.47 17.45
N THR A 447 -2.53 2.48 18.25
CA THR A 447 -3.93 2.38 17.84
C THR A 447 -4.25 3.32 16.69
N GLY A 448 -5.00 2.80 15.71
CA GLY A 448 -5.34 3.47 14.47
C GLY A 448 -5.99 4.86 14.63
N GLY A 449 -6.05 5.60 13.55
CA GLY A 449 -6.70 6.91 13.50
C GLY A 449 -5.82 8.09 13.90
N GLN A 450 -4.55 7.87 14.19
CA GLN A 450 -3.61 8.98 14.44
C GLN A 450 -3.17 9.60 13.11
N VAL A 451 -3.30 10.88 13.03
CA VAL A 451 -2.77 11.69 11.94
C VAL A 451 -1.24 11.78 12.09
N ASN A 452 -0.50 11.70 11.01
CA ASN A 452 0.94 11.95 11.04
C ASN A 452 1.23 13.34 11.59
N ASP A 453 2.19 13.42 12.49
CA ASP A 453 2.71 14.69 12.97
C ASP A 453 3.82 15.16 12.02
N ALA A 454 3.71 16.41 11.56
CA ALA A 454 4.73 17.01 10.70
C ALA A 454 6.10 17.20 11.39
N ALA A 455 6.14 17.16 12.72
CA ALA A 455 7.36 17.28 13.52
C ALA A 455 8.09 15.95 13.72
N ASN A 456 7.42 14.81 13.51
CA ASN A 456 7.96 13.46 13.66
C ASN A 456 8.14 12.77 12.31
N PRO A 457 9.00 11.76 12.22
CA PRO A 457 9.06 10.91 11.03
C PRO A 457 7.68 10.40 10.66
N PRO A 458 7.32 10.41 9.36
CA PRO A 458 5.99 10.01 8.94
C PRO A 458 5.70 8.55 9.28
N ALA A 459 4.45 8.25 9.55
CA ALA A 459 3.98 6.89 9.75
C ALA A 459 3.02 6.52 8.61
N TYR A 460 3.29 5.41 7.96
CA TYR A 460 2.56 4.98 6.78
C TYR A 460 1.86 3.67 7.05
N CYS A 461 0.53 3.69 7.06
CA CYS A 461 -0.29 2.48 6.99
C CYS A 461 -1.67 2.83 6.43
N PHE A 462 -2.43 1.83 5.99
CA PHE A 462 -3.77 2.08 5.46
C PHE A 462 -4.81 2.50 6.53
N TYR A 463 -4.40 2.62 7.77
CA TYR A 463 -5.22 3.05 8.91
C TYR A 463 -4.83 4.43 9.45
N ARG A 464 -3.88 5.09 8.82
CA ARG A 464 -3.46 6.45 9.16
C ARG A 464 -3.70 7.40 8.00
N ASP A 465 -4.06 8.61 8.34
CA ASP A 465 -4.10 9.69 7.39
C ASP A 465 -2.73 10.38 7.34
N HIS A 466 -2.41 10.97 6.20
CA HIS A 466 -1.33 11.93 6.10
C HIS A 466 -1.48 13.05 7.12
N ALA A 467 -0.41 13.75 7.45
CA ALA A 467 -0.39 14.83 8.45
C ALA A 467 -1.50 15.88 8.25
N HIS A 468 -2.12 15.90 7.08
CA HIS A 468 -3.11 16.89 6.68
C HIS A 468 -4.53 16.33 6.52
N GLY A 469 -4.74 15.08 6.93
CA GLY A 469 -6.03 14.41 6.90
C GLY A 469 -6.40 13.83 5.54
N GLN A 470 -5.45 13.70 4.62
CA GLN A 470 -5.62 12.93 3.40
C GLN A 470 -5.49 11.43 3.73
N PRO A 471 -6.34 10.56 3.15
CA PRO A 471 -6.19 9.13 3.32
C PRO A 471 -4.85 8.63 2.75
N THR A 472 -4.20 7.71 3.43
CA THR A 472 -3.03 7.01 2.90
C THR A 472 -3.51 5.91 1.95
N TYR A 473 -3.24 6.09 0.66
CA TYR A 473 -3.65 5.14 -0.38
C TYR A 473 -2.52 4.25 -0.88
N LYS A 474 -1.27 4.65 -0.68
CA LYS A 474 -0.09 3.91 -1.14
C LYS A 474 0.85 3.61 0.02
N LEU A 475 1.49 2.46 -0.02
CA LEU A 475 2.57 2.07 0.89
C LEU A 475 3.77 1.61 0.08
N GLY A 476 4.97 2.02 0.51
CA GLY A 476 6.20 1.58 -0.10
C GLY A 476 6.64 0.18 0.35
N LEU A 477 7.27 -0.54 -0.54
CA LEU A 477 7.93 -1.81 -0.23
C LEU A 477 9.35 -1.61 0.32
N HIS A 478 9.98 -0.47 -0.01
CA HIS A 478 11.35 -0.13 0.37
C HIS A 478 11.41 0.88 1.52
N ILE A 479 10.63 0.62 2.55
CA ILE A 479 10.64 1.33 3.83
C ILE A 479 10.71 0.32 4.99
N PRO A 480 11.23 0.73 6.16
CA PRO A 480 11.22 -0.10 7.35
C PRO A 480 9.80 -0.56 7.74
N TRP A 481 9.69 -1.78 8.21
CA TRP A 481 8.41 -2.36 8.66
C TRP A 481 8.53 -3.17 9.96
N PRO A 482 8.99 -2.55 11.06
CA PRO A 482 9.23 -3.24 12.32
C PRO A 482 8.00 -3.94 12.89
N VAL A 483 6.80 -3.56 12.45
CA VAL A 483 5.53 -4.22 12.81
C VAL A 483 5.51 -5.71 12.47
N ALA A 484 6.24 -6.14 11.44
CA ALA A 484 6.46 -7.54 11.10
C ALA A 484 7.49 -8.25 11.99
N GLY A 485 8.02 -7.55 13.01
CA GLY A 485 8.98 -8.13 13.96
C GLY A 485 8.38 -9.26 14.80
N PRO A 486 9.16 -10.29 15.14
CA PRO A 486 8.67 -11.46 15.85
C PRO A 486 8.21 -11.19 17.29
N ASP A 487 8.64 -10.10 17.89
CA ASP A 487 8.31 -9.71 19.25
C ASP A 487 7.15 -8.69 19.33
N VAL A 488 6.62 -8.27 18.17
CA VAL A 488 5.53 -7.29 18.12
C VAL A 488 4.22 -7.92 18.55
N ARG A 489 3.65 -7.41 19.64
CA ARG A 489 2.35 -7.79 20.15
C ARG A 489 1.31 -6.74 19.75
N TYR A 490 0.35 -7.15 18.95
CA TYR A 490 -0.79 -6.30 18.62
C TYR A 490 -1.88 -6.50 19.66
N SER A 491 -1.83 -5.78 20.77
CA SER A 491 -3.00 -5.69 21.65
C SER A 491 -2.85 -4.53 22.62
N PRO A 492 -3.78 -3.58 22.62
CA PRO A 492 -3.87 -2.57 23.67
C PRO A 492 -4.35 -3.14 25.02
N SER A 493 -4.87 -4.38 25.05
CA SER A 493 -5.51 -4.96 26.21
C SER A 493 -4.64 -5.91 27.05
N GLY A 494 -3.34 -6.00 26.76
CA GLY A 494 -2.43 -6.88 27.52
C GLY A 494 -2.62 -8.39 27.30
N VAL A 495 -3.51 -8.80 26.40
CA VAL A 495 -3.87 -10.22 26.16
C VAL A 495 -2.82 -10.95 25.31
N GLY A 496 -1.78 -10.28 24.87
CA GLY A 496 -0.74 -10.87 24.04
C GLY A 496 -1.18 -11.33 22.65
N TYR A 497 -2.40 -10.99 22.22
CA TYR A 497 -2.93 -11.33 20.91
C TYR A 497 -2.18 -10.56 19.81
N SER A 498 -1.94 -11.21 18.69
CA SER A 498 -1.44 -10.57 17.48
C SER A 498 -2.14 -11.15 16.28
N HIS A 499 -2.61 -10.32 15.39
CA HIS A 499 -3.18 -10.71 14.10
C HIS A 499 -2.22 -10.48 12.93
N LEU A 500 -0.95 -10.18 13.22
CA LEU A 500 0.11 -10.00 12.23
C LEU A 500 1.10 -11.18 12.29
N MET A 501 2.31 -10.99 11.82
CA MET A 501 3.33 -12.05 11.67
C MET A 501 3.48 -12.94 12.92
N ARG A 502 3.53 -12.35 14.12
CA ARG A 502 3.62 -13.14 15.35
C ARG A 502 2.42 -14.09 15.53
N GLY A 503 1.20 -13.66 15.21
CA GLY A 503 -0.01 -14.50 15.28
C GLY A 503 0.04 -15.66 14.29
N GLU A 504 0.57 -15.43 13.10
CA GLU A 504 0.72 -16.46 12.07
C GLU A 504 1.75 -17.53 12.45
N ARG A 505 2.78 -17.17 13.21
CA ARG A 505 3.81 -18.11 13.63
C ARG A 505 3.29 -19.31 14.43
N PHE A 506 2.16 -19.20 15.12
CA PHE A 506 1.59 -20.34 15.83
C PHE A 506 1.27 -21.51 14.89
N THR A 507 0.77 -21.23 13.69
CA THR A 507 0.53 -22.26 12.66
C THR A 507 1.85 -22.82 12.13
N HIS A 508 2.85 -21.97 11.86
CA HIS A 508 4.18 -22.43 11.43
C HIS A 508 4.78 -23.39 12.46
N VAL A 509 4.82 -22.99 13.71
CA VAL A 509 5.36 -23.80 14.82
C VAL A 509 4.58 -25.09 14.97
N TRP A 510 3.26 -25.05 14.87
CA TRP A 510 2.42 -26.24 14.94
C TRP A 510 2.74 -27.23 13.82
N LEU A 511 2.84 -26.78 12.56
CA LEU A 511 3.21 -27.64 11.43
C LEU A 511 4.56 -28.32 11.64
N GLU A 512 5.56 -27.58 12.11
CA GLU A 512 6.88 -28.14 12.39
C GLU A 512 6.86 -29.15 13.55
N LYS A 513 6.18 -28.83 14.67
CA LYS A 513 6.04 -29.74 15.81
C LYS A 513 5.31 -31.02 15.42
N GLN A 514 4.32 -30.93 14.50
CA GLN A 514 3.60 -32.09 13.99
C GLN A 514 4.37 -32.88 12.93
N GLY A 515 5.54 -32.37 12.48
CA GLY A 515 6.39 -33.03 11.48
C GLY A 515 5.83 -32.99 10.07
N TYR A 516 5.05 -32.01 9.70
CA TYR A 516 4.60 -31.80 8.33
C TYR A 516 5.71 -31.22 7.46
N ASP A 517 5.76 -31.68 6.19
CA ASP A 517 6.56 -31.01 5.18
C ASP A 517 5.72 -29.92 4.52
N PHE A 518 6.24 -28.70 4.54
CA PHE A 518 5.60 -27.55 3.91
C PHE A 518 6.64 -26.54 3.40
N ASP A 519 6.28 -25.86 2.34
CA ASP A 519 6.99 -24.69 1.82
C ASP A 519 6.29 -23.40 2.30
N VAL A 520 7.02 -22.29 2.30
CA VAL A 520 6.50 -21.00 2.74
C VAL A 520 6.68 -19.96 1.65
N ILE A 521 5.65 -19.14 1.43
CA ILE A 521 5.65 -17.99 0.51
C ILE A 521 5.00 -16.77 1.17
N THR A 522 5.12 -15.62 0.51
CA THR A 522 4.37 -14.39 0.86
C THR A 522 3.22 -14.14 -0.12
N ASN A 523 2.30 -13.24 0.24
CA ASN A 523 1.28 -12.75 -0.70
C ASN A 523 1.89 -12.19 -1.98
N LEU A 524 3.02 -11.46 -1.88
CA LEU A 524 3.67 -10.90 -3.06
C LEU A 524 4.27 -11.96 -3.98
N ASP A 525 4.72 -13.09 -3.45
CA ASP A 525 5.15 -14.22 -4.28
C ASP A 525 3.98 -14.76 -5.12
N LEU A 526 2.82 -14.95 -4.48
CA LEU A 526 1.61 -15.37 -5.18
C LEU A 526 1.12 -14.32 -6.19
N HIS A 527 1.22 -13.03 -5.86
CA HIS A 527 0.90 -11.95 -6.78
C HIS A 527 1.77 -12.00 -8.03
N ARG A 528 3.09 -12.15 -7.85
CA ARG A 528 4.08 -12.16 -8.93
C ARG A 528 3.97 -13.39 -9.80
N ASP A 529 3.79 -14.55 -9.19
CA ASP A 529 3.60 -15.82 -9.88
C ASP A 529 2.36 -16.59 -9.38
N PRO A 530 1.17 -16.30 -9.92
CA PRO A 530 -0.04 -17.08 -9.58
C PRO A 530 0.05 -18.57 -9.92
N ALA A 531 0.96 -18.98 -10.80
CA ALA A 531 1.16 -20.40 -11.15
C ALA A 531 1.97 -21.15 -10.07
N LEU A 532 2.54 -20.45 -9.12
CA LEU A 532 3.31 -21.02 -8.02
C LEU A 532 2.52 -22.07 -7.23
N LEU A 533 1.19 -21.94 -7.14
CA LEU A 533 0.31 -22.89 -6.46
C LEU A 533 0.28 -24.26 -7.17
N ASP A 534 0.54 -24.31 -8.48
CA ASP A 534 0.46 -25.55 -9.25
C ASP A 534 1.45 -26.59 -8.71
N GLY A 535 0.97 -27.79 -8.41
CA GLY A 535 1.76 -28.91 -7.91
C GLY A 535 1.80 -29.05 -6.39
N TYR A 536 1.28 -28.11 -5.61
CA TYR A 536 1.00 -28.32 -4.19
C TYR A 536 -0.35 -29.04 -4.02
N LYS A 537 -0.44 -29.92 -3.01
CA LYS A 537 -1.69 -30.62 -2.71
C LYS A 537 -2.68 -29.70 -1.98
N ALA A 538 -2.21 -28.90 -1.04
CA ALA A 538 -3.02 -27.91 -0.35
C ALA A 538 -2.25 -26.61 -0.07
N LEU A 539 -2.95 -25.48 -0.24
CA LEU A 539 -2.56 -24.16 0.24
C LEU A 539 -3.13 -23.94 1.64
N ILE A 540 -2.31 -23.43 2.54
CA ILE A 540 -2.73 -22.94 3.86
C ILE A 540 -2.69 -21.41 3.84
N ILE A 541 -3.86 -20.76 3.90
CA ILE A 541 -4.03 -19.33 4.09
C ILE A 541 -4.12 -19.10 5.60
N ASN A 542 -3.30 -18.20 6.15
CA ASN A 542 -3.04 -18.19 7.59
C ASN A 542 -3.24 -16.81 8.22
N GLY A 543 -3.77 -16.77 9.43
CA GLY A 543 -3.84 -15.59 10.28
C GLY A 543 -4.86 -14.54 9.83
N HIS A 544 -4.40 -13.36 9.43
CA HIS A 544 -5.23 -12.25 8.97
C HIS A 544 -4.86 -11.88 7.53
N ASP A 545 -5.49 -12.50 6.56
CA ASP A 545 -5.13 -12.34 5.15
C ASP A 545 -6.12 -11.44 4.38
N GLU A 546 -6.11 -10.16 4.78
CA GLU A 546 -7.13 -9.15 4.45
C GLU A 546 -6.93 -8.49 3.08
N TYR A 547 -5.68 -8.31 2.63
CA TYR A 547 -5.34 -7.49 1.46
C TYR A 547 -4.92 -8.33 0.27
N TRP A 548 -5.78 -8.42 -0.75
CA TRP A 548 -5.57 -9.26 -1.92
C TRP A 548 -5.59 -8.49 -3.24
N SER A 549 -4.71 -8.89 -4.15
CA SER A 549 -4.78 -8.44 -5.54
C SER A 549 -5.70 -9.34 -6.38
N ALA A 550 -6.20 -8.81 -7.49
CA ALA A 550 -6.95 -9.62 -8.47
C ALA A 550 -6.16 -10.83 -8.96
N ARG A 551 -4.84 -10.68 -9.19
CA ARG A 551 -3.97 -11.78 -9.65
C ARG A 551 -3.87 -12.91 -8.63
N MET A 552 -3.79 -12.60 -7.34
CA MET A 552 -3.79 -13.60 -6.26
C MET A 552 -5.13 -14.36 -6.24
N TYR A 553 -6.23 -13.61 -6.31
CA TYR A 553 -7.58 -14.18 -6.33
C TYR A 553 -7.80 -15.12 -7.52
N ASP A 554 -7.45 -14.71 -8.74
CA ASP A 554 -7.58 -15.50 -9.96
C ASP A 554 -6.64 -16.73 -9.93
N GLY A 555 -5.45 -16.57 -9.34
CA GLY A 555 -4.50 -17.66 -9.11
C GLY A 555 -5.08 -18.75 -8.23
N LEU A 556 -5.70 -18.37 -7.12
CA LEU A 556 -6.36 -19.29 -6.21
C LEU A 556 -7.57 -19.98 -6.89
N ASP A 557 -8.43 -19.22 -7.56
CA ASP A 557 -9.59 -19.79 -8.27
C ASP A 557 -9.18 -20.80 -9.31
N ARG A 558 -8.15 -20.47 -10.11
CA ARG A 558 -7.57 -21.41 -11.10
C ARG A 558 -7.03 -22.68 -10.45
N TYR A 559 -6.27 -22.53 -9.34
CA TYR A 559 -5.69 -23.64 -8.60
C TYR A 559 -6.77 -24.58 -8.05
N LEU A 560 -7.81 -24.03 -7.43
CA LEU A 560 -8.94 -24.80 -6.92
C LEU A 560 -9.71 -25.49 -8.04
N LYS A 561 -9.99 -24.83 -9.17
CA LYS A 561 -10.65 -25.43 -10.35
C LYS A 561 -9.87 -26.60 -10.95
N LYS A 562 -8.55 -26.63 -10.81
CA LYS A 562 -7.70 -27.75 -11.19
C LYS A 562 -7.70 -28.92 -10.19
N GLY A 563 -8.48 -28.83 -9.12
CA GLY A 563 -8.58 -29.86 -8.09
C GLY A 563 -7.68 -29.62 -6.89
N GLY A 564 -7.01 -28.47 -6.79
CA GLY A 564 -6.24 -28.07 -5.61
C GLY A 564 -7.13 -27.92 -4.38
N ALA A 565 -6.51 -27.88 -3.19
CA ALA A 565 -7.24 -27.72 -1.94
C ALA A 565 -6.73 -26.52 -1.12
N ALA A 566 -7.61 -25.91 -0.32
CA ALA A 566 -7.26 -24.83 0.57
C ALA A 566 -7.71 -25.07 2.02
N ALA A 567 -6.79 -24.91 2.96
CA ALA A 567 -7.09 -24.78 4.38
C ALA A 567 -7.00 -23.30 4.75
N VAL A 568 -8.14 -22.64 4.90
CA VAL A 568 -8.22 -21.22 5.26
C VAL A 568 -8.29 -21.13 6.76
N LEU A 569 -7.15 -20.84 7.40
CA LEU A 569 -6.98 -20.67 8.84
C LEU A 569 -6.92 -19.18 9.19
N SER A 570 -7.82 -18.42 8.59
CA SER A 570 -7.83 -16.95 8.55
C SER A 570 -9.24 -16.44 8.81
N GLY A 571 -9.35 -15.18 9.16
CA GLY A 571 -10.60 -14.43 9.19
C GLY A 571 -10.40 -13.05 8.59
N ASN A 572 -11.47 -12.41 8.18
CA ASN A 572 -11.46 -11.19 7.36
C ASN A 572 -10.62 -11.40 6.09
N THR A 573 -10.83 -12.55 5.46
CA THR A 573 -9.99 -13.06 4.37
C THR A 573 -10.40 -12.44 3.03
N MET A 574 -9.42 -11.97 2.23
CA MET A 574 -9.66 -11.37 0.89
C MET A 574 -10.62 -10.17 0.95
N PHE A 575 -10.45 -9.29 1.92
CA PHE A 575 -11.42 -8.22 2.17
C PHE A 575 -11.19 -6.98 1.32
N TRP A 576 -9.95 -6.44 1.30
CA TRP A 576 -9.60 -5.25 0.55
C TRP A 576 -8.86 -5.57 -0.74
N ARG A 577 -9.33 -4.97 -1.85
CA ARG A 577 -8.57 -5.01 -3.10
C ARG A 577 -7.35 -4.13 -3.02
N ILE A 578 -6.20 -4.71 -3.38
CA ILE A 578 -4.95 -3.97 -3.59
C ILE A 578 -4.48 -4.09 -5.05
N THR A 579 -3.65 -3.15 -5.46
CA THR A 579 -2.75 -3.27 -6.61
C THR A 579 -1.32 -3.21 -6.13
N VAL A 580 -0.44 -3.89 -6.85
CA VAL A 580 1.01 -3.89 -6.60
C VAL A 580 1.69 -3.36 -7.84
N ASP A 581 2.52 -2.37 -7.66
CA ASP A 581 3.41 -1.83 -8.68
C ASP A 581 4.83 -2.25 -8.34
N ASP A 582 5.32 -3.31 -8.98
CA ASP A 582 6.67 -3.83 -8.75
C ASP A 582 7.75 -2.89 -9.30
N GLU A 583 7.46 -2.06 -10.32
CA GLU A 583 8.41 -1.10 -10.88
C GLU A 583 8.65 0.06 -9.92
N LEU A 584 7.57 0.56 -9.28
CA LEU A 584 7.65 1.65 -8.31
C LEU A 584 7.81 1.15 -6.87
N GLY A 585 7.75 -0.15 -6.63
CA GLY A 585 7.88 -0.74 -5.30
C GLY A 585 6.76 -0.30 -4.36
N THR A 586 5.50 -0.31 -4.82
CA THR A 586 4.37 0.17 -4.01
C THR A 586 3.18 -0.79 -4.00
N ILE A 587 2.41 -0.72 -2.92
CA ILE A 587 1.07 -1.31 -2.81
C ILE A 587 0.08 -0.15 -2.69
N GLU A 588 -1.01 -0.21 -3.46
CA GLU A 588 -2.10 0.75 -3.38
C GLU A 588 -3.40 0.09 -2.92
N CYS A 589 -4.11 0.72 -1.99
CA CYS A 589 -5.43 0.33 -1.51
C CYS A 589 -6.33 1.56 -1.38
N ARG A 590 -7.43 1.59 -2.09
CA ARG A 590 -8.43 2.67 -2.02
C ARG A 590 -9.56 2.24 -1.12
N LYS A 591 -9.39 2.43 0.19
CA LYS A 591 -10.41 2.08 1.19
C LYS A 591 -11.61 3.02 1.06
N TYR A 592 -12.74 2.43 0.76
CA TYR A 592 -14.02 3.11 0.73
C TYR A 592 -15.04 2.32 1.51
N GLY A 593 -15.68 2.96 2.46
CA GLY A 593 -16.76 2.37 3.22
C GLY A 593 -17.41 3.41 4.13
N PRO A 594 -18.73 3.31 4.36
CA PRO A 594 -19.47 4.32 5.09
C PRO A 594 -19.15 4.35 6.59
N THR A 595 -18.52 3.33 7.13
CA THR A 595 -18.58 3.10 8.57
C THR A 595 -17.24 2.93 9.26
N ILE A 596 -16.17 2.49 8.60
CA ILE A 596 -14.94 2.16 9.31
C ILE A 596 -13.75 2.86 8.75
N GLY A 597 -13.12 3.56 9.68
CA GLY A 597 -12.06 4.45 9.36
C GLY A 597 -12.55 5.52 8.38
N GLY A 598 -13.80 5.94 8.53
CA GLY A 598 -14.55 6.91 7.70
C GLY A 598 -13.70 7.97 7.09
N ARG A 599 -12.84 7.54 6.15
CA ARG A 599 -11.89 8.43 5.53
C ARG A 599 -12.70 9.30 4.63
N ALA A 600 -12.57 10.59 4.86
CA ALA A 600 -13.32 11.58 4.13
C ALA A 600 -12.86 11.59 2.68
N LEU A 601 -13.47 10.77 1.85
CA LEU A 601 -13.31 10.90 0.42
C LEU A 601 -13.83 12.27 -0.02
N ALA A 602 -13.11 12.92 -0.91
CA ALA A 602 -13.59 14.16 -1.52
C ALA A 602 -14.71 13.84 -2.54
N ASN A 603 -14.60 12.70 -3.25
CA ASN A 603 -15.60 12.24 -4.21
C ASN A 603 -15.47 10.73 -4.47
N VAL A 604 -16.42 10.15 -5.20
CA VAL A 604 -16.44 8.71 -5.52
C VAL A 604 -15.31 8.29 -6.49
N GLY A 605 -14.74 9.21 -7.25
CA GLY A 605 -13.61 8.93 -8.13
C GLY A 605 -12.34 8.53 -7.36
N GLU A 606 -12.24 8.88 -6.09
CA GLU A 606 -11.07 8.53 -5.25
C GLU A 606 -10.91 7.03 -5.00
N ILE A 607 -11.93 6.21 -5.25
CA ILE A 607 -11.84 4.76 -5.08
C ILE A 607 -11.10 4.05 -6.23
N TYR A 608 -10.80 4.75 -7.33
CA TYR A 608 -10.12 4.16 -8.47
C TYR A 608 -8.61 4.16 -8.28
N HIS A 609 -7.98 2.99 -8.48
CA HIS A 609 -6.54 2.82 -8.33
C HIS A 609 -5.77 3.53 -9.43
N SER A 610 -4.65 4.16 -9.07
CA SER A 610 -3.75 4.79 -10.04
C SER A 610 -2.99 3.78 -10.91
N PHE A 611 -2.84 2.54 -10.44
CA PHE A 611 -2.06 1.54 -11.15
C PHE A 611 -2.79 0.96 -12.36
N ASP A 612 -4.08 0.65 -12.23
CA ASP A 612 -4.83 -0.06 -13.26
C ASP A 612 -6.13 0.63 -13.68
N GLY A 613 -6.41 1.83 -13.15
CA GLY A 613 -7.63 2.60 -13.46
C GLY A 613 -8.92 1.90 -13.04
N LYS A 614 -8.84 0.83 -12.25
CA LYS A 614 -10.02 0.05 -11.84
C LYS A 614 -10.43 0.39 -10.43
N ARG A 615 -11.70 0.15 -10.17
CA ARG A 615 -12.30 0.35 -8.86
C ARG A 615 -11.53 -0.38 -7.77
N GLY A 616 -11.28 0.31 -6.67
CA GLY A 616 -10.79 -0.23 -5.41
C GLY A 616 -11.92 -0.55 -4.43
N SER A 617 -11.63 -0.52 -3.12
CA SER A 617 -12.53 -0.87 -2.04
C SER A 617 -12.57 -2.38 -1.76
N LEU A 618 -13.71 -2.89 -1.31
CA LEU A 618 -13.87 -4.31 -0.95
C LEU A 618 -13.74 -5.22 -2.17
N MET A 619 -13.04 -6.34 -2.02
CA MET A 619 -12.84 -7.33 -3.09
C MET A 619 -14.16 -7.70 -3.78
N ARG A 620 -15.23 -7.96 -2.98
CA ARG A 620 -16.56 -8.30 -3.50
C ARG A 620 -17.17 -7.21 -4.38
N ASN A 621 -16.91 -5.94 -4.08
CA ASN A 621 -17.40 -4.81 -4.86
C ASN A 621 -16.60 -4.57 -6.14
N CYS A 622 -15.44 -5.24 -6.27
CA CYS A 622 -14.54 -5.18 -7.41
C CYS A 622 -14.66 -6.41 -8.33
N GLY A 623 -15.64 -7.29 -8.09
CA GLY A 623 -15.85 -8.49 -8.88
C GLY A 623 -15.10 -9.74 -8.38
N PHE A 624 -14.48 -9.66 -7.22
CA PHE A 624 -13.66 -10.74 -6.61
C PHE A 624 -14.23 -11.18 -5.26
N PRO A 625 -15.46 -11.70 -5.19
CA PRO A 625 -16.09 -12.02 -3.92
C PRO A 625 -15.45 -13.25 -3.25
N PRO A 626 -15.04 -13.15 -1.96
CA PRO A 626 -14.38 -14.23 -1.23
C PRO A 626 -15.16 -15.54 -1.23
N TRP A 627 -16.47 -15.46 -1.01
CA TRP A 627 -17.33 -16.67 -0.91
C TRP A 627 -17.32 -17.58 -2.14
N LYS A 628 -16.99 -17.08 -3.33
CA LYS A 628 -16.86 -17.92 -4.54
C LYS A 628 -15.64 -18.83 -4.49
N ASN A 629 -14.59 -18.43 -3.78
CA ASN A 629 -13.37 -19.22 -3.66
C ASN A 629 -13.28 -19.96 -2.34
N ILE A 630 -13.64 -19.31 -1.23
CA ILE A 630 -13.42 -19.86 0.11
C ILE A 630 -14.70 -20.11 0.90
N GLY A 631 -15.88 -19.88 0.31
CA GLY A 631 -17.19 -20.22 0.88
C GLY A 631 -17.73 -19.27 1.94
N LEU A 632 -16.93 -18.33 2.42
CA LEU A 632 -17.28 -17.39 3.47
C LEU A 632 -17.01 -15.94 3.06
N GLU A 633 -17.61 -15.01 3.81
CA GLU A 633 -17.42 -13.56 3.70
C GLU A 633 -17.24 -12.95 5.09
N CYS A 634 -16.46 -11.91 5.20
CA CYS A 634 -16.25 -11.21 6.46
C CYS A 634 -17.57 -10.66 7.01
N SER A 635 -17.90 -11.03 8.24
CA SER A 635 -19.09 -10.53 8.96
C SER A 635 -18.90 -9.11 9.49
N GLY A 636 -17.67 -8.72 9.77
CA GLY A 636 -17.30 -7.43 10.35
C GLY A 636 -16.47 -7.55 11.61
N TRP A 637 -16.28 -6.41 12.27
CA TRP A 637 -15.48 -6.28 13.50
C TRP A 637 -16.39 -6.14 14.73
N TRP A 638 -16.12 -6.91 15.78
CA TRP A 638 -16.92 -6.89 17.04
C TRP A 638 -16.10 -6.56 18.29
N GLY A 639 -14.83 -6.23 18.15
CA GLY A 639 -13.96 -5.78 19.24
C GLY A 639 -13.19 -6.89 19.96
N GLY A 640 -12.00 -6.54 20.46
CA GLY A 640 -11.01 -7.49 21.00
C GLY A 640 -11.42 -8.26 22.26
N ASN A 641 -12.41 -7.79 23.02
CA ASN A 641 -12.84 -8.44 24.25
C ASN A 641 -13.90 -9.56 24.03
N ASN A 642 -14.35 -9.74 22.80
CA ASN A 642 -15.40 -10.70 22.44
C ASN A 642 -14.86 -11.99 21.80
N ASN A 643 -13.59 -12.33 22.04
CA ASN A 643 -13.02 -13.58 21.58
C ASN A 643 -13.81 -14.78 22.08
N GLY A 644 -14.05 -15.76 21.20
CA GLY A 644 -14.88 -16.93 21.45
C GLY A 644 -14.26 -18.24 21.02
N MET A 645 -15.02 -19.28 21.26
CA MET A 645 -14.74 -20.65 20.85
C MET A 645 -15.85 -21.15 19.95
N TYR A 646 -15.56 -22.12 19.11
CA TYR A 646 -16.57 -22.76 18.26
C TYR A 646 -17.49 -23.65 19.04
N THR A 647 -18.76 -23.66 18.68
CA THR A 647 -19.74 -24.67 19.04
C THR A 647 -19.94 -25.62 17.87
N VAL A 648 -19.83 -26.92 18.11
CA VAL A 648 -20.04 -27.97 17.09
C VAL A 648 -21.49 -27.95 16.65
N THR A 649 -21.73 -27.89 15.34
CA THR A 649 -23.10 -27.94 14.75
C THR A 649 -23.37 -29.23 14.00
N ALA A 650 -22.33 -29.90 13.51
CA ALA A 650 -22.43 -31.16 12.75
C ALA A 650 -21.52 -32.24 13.38
N PRO A 651 -21.86 -32.78 14.57
CA PRO A 651 -20.97 -33.68 15.31
C PRO A 651 -20.70 -35.02 14.61
N ARG A 652 -21.48 -35.38 13.61
CA ARG A 652 -21.28 -36.60 12.81
C ARG A 652 -20.42 -36.39 11.56
N HIS A 653 -19.97 -35.16 11.28
CA HIS A 653 -19.16 -34.85 10.12
C HIS A 653 -17.83 -35.59 10.18
N PHE A 654 -17.36 -36.17 9.07
CA PHE A 654 -16.16 -37.02 9.02
C PHE A 654 -14.89 -36.34 9.52
N LEU A 655 -14.76 -35.01 9.36
CA LEU A 655 -13.64 -34.26 9.90
C LEU A 655 -13.47 -34.35 11.43
N PHE A 656 -14.50 -34.75 12.15
CA PHE A 656 -14.40 -35.00 13.60
C PHE A 656 -14.12 -36.47 13.93
N HIS A 657 -14.03 -37.35 12.92
CA HIS A 657 -13.86 -38.77 13.12
C HIS A 657 -12.65 -39.38 12.41
N GLU A 658 -12.20 -38.82 11.30
CA GLU A 658 -11.24 -39.43 10.42
C GLU A 658 -10.09 -38.48 10.03
N PRO A 659 -8.80 -38.97 10.13
CA PRO A 659 -8.39 -40.27 10.67
C PRO A 659 -8.38 -40.34 12.20
N GLU A 660 -8.56 -39.25 12.89
CA GLU A 660 -8.52 -39.18 14.36
C GLU A 660 -9.90 -38.78 14.93
N ARG A 661 -10.42 -39.61 15.83
CA ARG A 661 -11.67 -39.30 16.49
C ARG A 661 -11.49 -38.19 17.53
N ILE A 662 -12.35 -37.16 17.45
CA ILE A 662 -12.42 -36.06 18.41
C ILE A 662 -13.61 -36.34 19.33
N ASP A 663 -13.35 -36.43 20.64
CA ASP A 663 -14.38 -36.63 21.64
C ASP A 663 -14.98 -35.29 22.08
N PHE A 664 -16.28 -35.17 21.96
CA PHE A 664 -17.08 -34.03 22.43
C PHE A 664 -18.01 -34.38 23.61
N SER A 665 -17.83 -35.55 24.23
CA SER A 665 -18.67 -35.99 25.38
C SER A 665 -18.51 -35.06 26.58
N ASP A 666 -17.33 -34.42 26.77
CA ASP A 666 -17.06 -33.48 27.86
C ASP A 666 -17.60 -32.08 27.59
N ARG A 667 -17.56 -31.65 26.30
CA ARG A 667 -18.06 -30.35 25.84
C ARG A 667 -18.20 -30.31 24.36
N VAL A 668 -19.25 -29.65 23.86
CA VAL A 668 -19.47 -29.36 22.44
C VAL A 668 -18.79 -28.07 21.98
N VAL A 669 -18.08 -27.38 22.87
CA VAL A 669 -17.36 -26.12 22.57
C VAL A 669 -15.86 -26.41 22.55
N PHE A 670 -15.16 -25.92 21.54
CA PHE A 670 -13.71 -26.10 21.32
C PHE A 670 -13.06 -24.88 20.69
N GLY A 671 -11.72 -24.88 20.60
CA GLY A 671 -10.94 -23.78 20.02
C GLY A 671 -10.47 -22.77 21.06
N GLY A 672 -10.00 -23.27 22.23
CA GLY A 672 -9.38 -22.46 23.26
C GLY A 672 -9.32 -23.14 24.63
N ALA A 673 -8.45 -22.68 25.50
CA ALA A 673 -8.37 -23.18 26.89
C ALA A 673 -9.59 -22.76 27.71
N LYS A 674 -10.04 -23.60 28.64
CA LYS A 674 -11.20 -23.33 29.54
C LYS A 674 -11.06 -21.99 30.27
N ASN A 675 -9.85 -21.65 30.73
CA ASN A 675 -9.55 -20.46 31.55
C ASN A 675 -8.56 -19.52 30.85
N GLY A 676 -8.41 -19.62 29.52
CA GLY A 676 -7.35 -18.95 28.81
C GLY A 676 -7.81 -17.85 27.85
N TYR A 677 -6.89 -16.99 27.54
CA TYR A 677 -7.06 -15.90 26.58
C TYR A 677 -6.97 -16.36 25.11
N ARG A 678 -6.36 -17.52 24.84
CA ARG A 678 -6.18 -18.06 23.49
C ARG A 678 -7.47 -18.73 23.02
N ARG A 679 -8.30 -17.92 22.32
CA ARG A 679 -9.54 -18.39 21.72
C ARG A 679 -9.47 -18.20 20.20
N ALA A 680 -9.90 -19.20 19.46
CA ALA A 680 -9.78 -19.25 18.01
C ALA A 680 -10.58 -18.14 17.30
N CYS A 681 -11.78 -17.82 17.80
CA CYS A 681 -12.62 -16.80 17.20
C CYS A 681 -12.23 -15.42 17.74
N GLY A 682 -11.39 -14.71 17.02
CA GLY A 682 -10.92 -13.36 17.35
C GLY A 682 -11.87 -12.26 16.87
N HIS A 683 -11.48 -11.01 17.01
CA HIS A 683 -12.31 -9.81 16.87
C HIS A 683 -12.93 -9.57 15.48
N GLU A 684 -12.53 -10.31 14.47
CA GLU A 684 -13.12 -10.36 13.12
C GLU A 684 -13.25 -11.82 12.69
N GLY A 685 -14.25 -12.10 11.90
CA GLY A 685 -14.50 -13.45 11.41
C GLY A 685 -15.34 -13.47 10.15
N ASP A 686 -15.37 -14.63 9.55
CA ASP A 686 -16.05 -14.87 8.29
C ASP A 686 -17.25 -15.80 8.53
N ILE A 687 -18.36 -15.53 7.86
CA ILE A 687 -19.59 -16.32 7.93
C ILE A 687 -20.13 -16.63 6.55
N ARG A 688 -21.01 -17.61 6.48
CA ARG A 688 -21.78 -17.93 5.27
C ARG A 688 -22.70 -16.77 4.88
N LEU A 689 -22.97 -16.62 3.60
CA LEU A 689 -23.94 -15.60 3.15
C LEU A 689 -25.32 -15.81 3.74
N SER A 690 -25.75 -17.08 3.91
CA SER A 690 -27.00 -17.45 4.55
C SER A 690 -27.05 -17.18 6.05
N SER A 691 -25.90 -16.92 6.68
CA SER A 691 -25.80 -16.57 8.10
C SER A 691 -25.90 -15.05 8.35
N PHE A 692 -25.84 -14.21 7.32
CA PHE A 692 -26.11 -12.79 7.44
C PHE A 692 -27.59 -12.54 7.73
N ALA A 693 -27.89 -11.63 8.62
CA ALA A 693 -29.26 -11.20 8.83
C ALA A 693 -29.83 -10.53 7.56
N PRO A 694 -31.11 -10.71 7.27
CA PRO A 694 -31.70 -10.01 6.13
C PRO A 694 -31.64 -8.48 6.33
N PRO A 695 -31.50 -7.73 5.22
CA PRO A 695 -31.47 -6.27 5.27
C PRO A 695 -32.72 -5.71 5.96
N THR A 696 -32.55 -4.73 6.86
CA THR A 696 -33.64 -4.10 7.63
C THR A 696 -34.26 -2.89 6.92
N GLY A 697 -34.07 -2.72 5.64
CA GLY A 697 -34.61 -1.60 4.86
C GLY A 697 -34.91 -1.95 3.42
N PRO A 698 -35.48 -1.04 2.65
CA PRO A 698 -35.72 -1.27 1.23
C PRO A 698 -34.39 -1.45 0.50
N ILE A 699 -34.29 -2.53 -0.26
CA ILE A 699 -33.11 -2.81 -1.10
C ILE A 699 -33.19 -1.86 -2.30
N PRO A 700 -32.17 -1.02 -2.52
CA PRO A 700 -32.16 -0.13 -3.69
C PRO A 700 -32.26 -0.90 -5.00
N ALA A 701 -32.96 -0.34 -5.98
CA ALA A 701 -33.05 -0.93 -7.30
C ALA A 701 -31.64 -1.12 -7.90
N GLY A 702 -31.36 -2.32 -8.39
CA GLY A 702 -30.04 -2.69 -8.95
C GLY A 702 -28.98 -3.09 -7.93
N ALA A 703 -29.31 -3.16 -6.64
CA ALA A 703 -28.37 -3.69 -5.65
C ALA A 703 -28.07 -5.17 -5.91
N PHE A 704 -26.79 -5.52 -5.88
CA PHE A 704 -26.36 -6.90 -6.03
C PHE A 704 -26.69 -7.69 -4.76
N LEU A 705 -27.54 -8.70 -4.92
CA LEU A 705 -27.79 -9.69 -3.88
C LEU A 705 -26.96 -10.93 -4.20
N PRO A 706 -25.97 -11.29 -3.38
CA PRO A 706 -25.14 -12.44 -3.68
C PRO A 706 -25.90 -13.75 -3.46
N ASN A 707 -25.67 -14.69 -4.37
CA ASN A 707 -26.12 -16.07 -4.20
C ASN A 707 -25.00 -16.88 -3.55
N GLU A 708 -25.35 -17.57 -2.47
CA GLU A 708 -24.44 -18.50 -1.81
C GLU A 708 -24.15 -19.70 -2.72
N PRO A 709 -22.89 -20.13 -2.86
CA PRO A 709 -22.58 -21.38 -3.56
C PRO A 709 -23.21 -22.59 -2.87
N THR A 710 -23.57 -23.60 -3.66
CA THR A 710 -24.14 -24.85 -3.14
C THR A 710 -23.07 -25.78 -2.56
N GLY A 711 -23.47 -26.67 -1.66
CA GLY A 711 -22.62 -27.73 -1.09
C GLY A 711 -21.73 -27.29 0.07
N ILE A 712 -21.87 -26.07 0.59
CA ILE A 712 -21.15 -25.63 1.79
C ILE A 712 -21.75 -26.27 3.05
N GLU A 713 -20.94 -26.98 3.81
CA GLU A 713 -21.33 -27.62 5.07
C GLU A 713 -20.76 -26.82 6.26
N THR A 714 -21.63 -26.29 7.14
CA THR A 714 -21.21 -25.68 8.39
C THR A 714 -21.02 -26.75 9.44
N ILE A 715 -19.79 -26.91 9.94
CA ILE A 715 -19.45 -27.96 10.93
C ILE A 715 -19.38 -27.44 12.36
N ALA A 716 -19.07 -26.16 12.54
CA ALA A 716 -19.07 -25.48 13.81
C ALA A 716 -19.27 -23.97 13.61
N ASN A 717 -19.63 -23.24 14.65
CA ASN A 717 -19.79 -21.80 14.59
C ASN A 717 -19.56 -21.10 15.94
N LEU A 718 -19.42 -19.76 15.88
CA LEU A 718 -19.61 -18.89 17.04
C LEU A 718 -20.83 -18.02 16.79
N LYS A 719 -21.85 -18.18 17.64
CA LYS A 719 -23.02 -17.30 17.69
C LYS A 719 -23.07 -16.56 19.01
N ARG A 720 -23.48 -15.32 18.97
CA ARG A 720 -23.77 -14.51 20.18
C ARG A 720 -24.94 -13.59 19.91
N ASP A 721 -25.87 -13.58 20.85
CA ASP A 721 -26.95 -12.61 20.83
C ASP A 721 -26.44 -11.24 21.32
N ASN A 722 -27.03 -10.18 20.82
CA ASN A 722 -26.77 -8.79 21.23
C ASN A 722 -25.31 -8.30 21.03
N VAL A 723 -24.55 -8.87 20.13
CA VAL A 723 -23.28 -8.31 19.70
C VAL A 723 -23.51 -7.46 18.45
N ARG A 724 -23.22 -6.17 18.58
CA ARG A 724 -23.25 -5.27 17.44
C ARG A 724 -21.99 -5.51 16.60
N VAL A 725 -22.20 -6.08 15.44
CA VAL A 725 -21.17 -6.24 14.43
C VAL A 725 -21.20 -5.00 13.55
N LEU A 726 -20.05 -4.39 13.33
CA LEU A 726 -19.91 -3.40 12.27
C LEU A 726 -19.91 -4.16 10.95
N ASP A 727 -21.11 -4.34 10.41
CA ASP A 727 -21.32 -5.07 9.17
C ASP A 727 -20.91 -4.21 7.96
N TYR A 728 -19.76 -4.53 7.42
CA TYR A 728 -19.28 -3.92 6.18
C TYR A 728 -20.04 -4.38 4.94
N PHE A 729 -20.82 -5.43 5.08
CA PHE A 729 -21.64 -5.97 4.01
C PHE A 729 -22.97 -5.24 3.90
N ALA A 730 -23.55 -4.84 5.04
CA ALA A 730 -24.83 -4.18 5.06
C ALA A 730 -24.71 -2.74 4.57
N ARG A 731 -24.90 -2.57 3.32
CA ARG A 731 -25.14 -1.28 2.69
C ARG A 731 -26.41 -0.59 3.23
N PHE A 732 -27.29 -1.29 3.89
CA PHE A 732 -28.67 -0.94 4.16
C PHE A 732 -29.05 -0.86 5.64
N GLY A 733 -28.08 -0.62 6.51
CA GLY A 733 -28.34 -0.47 7.93
C GLY A 733 -27.49 -1.39 8.81
N GLN A 734 -27.59 -1.19 10.11
CA GLN A 734 -26.92 -2.06 11.07
C GLN A 734 -27.66 -3.37 11.16
N GLN A 735 -26.91 -4.43 11.12
CA GLN A 735 -27.46 -5.75 11.38
C GLN A 735 -27.00 -6.21 12.75
N GLU A 736 -27.95 -6.66 13.54
CA GLU A 736 -27.68 -7.54 14.66
C GLU A 736 -27.62 -8.94 14.08
N THR A 737 -26.43 -9.48 13.93
CA THR A 737 -26.29 -10.88 13.51
C THR A 737 -26.01 -11.74 14.73
N GLY A 738 -26.66 -12.90 14.80
CA GLY A 738 -26.35 -13.92 15.79
C GLY A 738 -25.08 -14.70 15.45
N SER A 739 -24.64 -14.71 14.20
CA SER A 739 -23.44 -15.41 13.73
C SER A 739 -22.27 -14.47 13.62
N LEU A 740 -21.15 -14.83 14.25
CA LEU A 740 -19.88 -14.11 14.20
C LEU A 740 -18.84 -14.86 13.39
N VAL A 741 -18.84 -16.19 13.44
CA VAL A 741 -17.91 -17.07 12.73
C VAL A 741 -18.64 -18.34 12.31
N ASP A 742 -18.46 -18.78 11.08
CA ASP A 742 -18.80 -20.10 10.60
C ASP A 742 -17.54 -20.87 10.23
N MET A 743 -17.42 -22.11 10.68
CA MET A 743 -16.40 -23.06 10.27
C MET A 743 -17.03 -24.01 9.25
N ILE A 744 -16.45 -24.11 8.06
CA ILE A 744 -17.04 -24.88 6.97
C ILE A 744 -16.08 -25.90 6.36
N TYR A 745 -16.68 -26.92 5.74
CA TYR A 745 -16.07 -27.74 4.73
C TYR A 745 -16.87 -27.62 3.43
N TRP A 746 -16.18 -27.62 2.30
CA TRP A 746 -16.82 -27.43 1.02
C TRP A 746 -16.07 -28.14 -0.12
N GLU A 747 -16.75 -29.10 -0.73
CA GLU A 747 -16.34 -29.64 -2.04
C GLU A 747 -16.97 -28.78 -3.12
N ARG A 748 -16.14 -27.95 -3.76
CA ARG A 748 -16.63 -26.97 -4.73
C ARG A 748 -17.20 -27.65 -5.98
N PRO A 749 -18.39 -27.25 -6.44
CA PRO A 749 -18.96 -27.78 -7.68
C PRO A 749 -18.07 -27.61 -8.92
N GLN A 750 -17.23 -26.57 -8.90
CA GLN A 750 -16.29 -26.25 -9.97
C GLN A 750 -14.91 -26.93 -9.82
N GLY A 751 -14.74 -27.77 -8.81
CA GLY A 751 -13.50 -28.45 -8.46
C GLY A 751 -12.80 -27.86 -7.24
N GLY A 752 -11.97 -28.68 -6.61
CA GLY A 752 -11.21 -28.33 -5.40
C GLY A 752 -12.01 -28.50 -4.11
N LYS A 753 -11.26 -28.54 -3.00
CA LYS A 753 -11.79 -28.70 -1.64
C LYS A 753 -11.35 -27.52 -0.78
N VAL A 754 -12.25 -27.05 0.08
CA VAL A 754 -11.95 -25.94 0.97
C VAL A 754 -12.39 -26.31 2.40
N PHE A 755 -11.47 -26.21 3.34
CA PHE A 755 -11.80 -26.04 4.75
C PHE A 755 -11.58 -24.57 5.09
N ASN A 756 -12.54 -23.93 5.73
CA ASN A 756 -12.41 -22.56 6.17
C ASN A 756 -12.82 -22.43 7.64
N ALA A 757 -11.87 -22.02 8.47
CA ALA A 757 -12.06 -21.81 9.90
C ALA A 757 -12.83 -20.51 10.21
N GLY A 758 -12.85 -19.55 9.29
CA GLY A 758 -13.56 -18.28 9.42
C GLY A 758 -13.05 -17.38 10.55
N ALA A 759 -11.85 -17.60 11.07
CA ALA A 759 -11.40 -16.91 12.28
C ALA A 759 -9.90 -16.58 12.25
N ILE A 760 -9.56 -15.33 12.57
CA ILE A 760 -8.17 -14.84 12.64
C ILE A 760 -7.33 -15.62 13.67
N GLY A 761 -7.92 -15.95 14.81
CA GLY A 761 -7.21 -16.56 15.93
C GLY A 761 -7.09 -18.09 15.86
N PHE A 762 -7.47 -18.73 14.75
CA PHE A 762 -7.44 -20.20 14.66
C PHE A 762 -6.03 -20.76 14.95
N GLY A 763 -5.01 -20.24 14.26
CA GLY A 763 -3.63 -20.66 14.46
C GLY A 763 -3.15 -20.49 15.90
N TRP A 764 -3.47 -19.37 16.52
CA TRP A 764 -3.13 -19.09 17.90
C TRP A 764 -3.68 -20.11 18.91
N ALA A 765 -4.87 -20.63 18.63
CA ALA A 765 -5.53 -21.57 19.55
C ALA A 765 -5.11 -23.04 19.36
N LEU A 766 -4.31 -23.36 18.33
CA LEU A 766 -3.92 -24.73 17.99
C LEU A 766 -3.24 -25.47 19.13
N ASP A 767 -2.29 -24.82 19.80
CA ASP A 767 -1.57 -25.40 20.93
C ASP A 767 -2.28 -25.21 22.28
N ALA A 768 -3.45 -24.54 22.30
CA ALA A 768 -4.26 -24.35 23.50
C ALA A 768 -5.42 -25.36 23.62
N ASP A 769 -5.79 -26.05 22.53
CA ASP A 769 -6.89 -27.00 22.51
C ASP A 769 -6.57 -28.27 21.71
N PRO A 770 -6.47 -29.44 22.37
CA PRO A 770 -6.22 -30.71 21.68
C PRO A 770 -7.23 -31.06 20.60
N LYS A 771 -8.50 -30.64 20.77
CA LYS A 771 -9.56 -30.89 19.78
C LYS A 771 -9.30 -30.14 18.49
N LEU A 772 -8.79 -28.90 18.60
CA LEU A 772 -8.43 -28.08 17.45
C LEU A 772 -7.22 -28.65 16.71
N THR A 773 -6.21 -29.13 17.45
CA THR A 773 -5.06 -29.83 16.87
C THR A 773 -5.49 -31.08 16.08
N LYS A 774 -6.31 -31.94 16.67
CA LYS A 774 -6.80 -33.14 15.97
C LYS A 774 -7.65 -32.76 14.75
N LEU A 775 -8.48 -31.75 14.85
CA LEU A 775 -9.27 -31.28 13.71
C LEU A 775 -8.38 -30.85 12.55
N LEU A 776 -7.34 -30.06 12.79
CA LEU A 776 -6.44 -29.63 11.71
C LEU A 776 -5.67 -30.82 11.10
N ARG A 777 -5.27 -31.81 11.91
CA ARG A 777 -4.67 -33.04 11.39
C ARG A 777 -5.64 -33.78 10.45
N ASN A 778 -6.90 -33.90 10.84
CA ASN A 778 -7.94 -34.50 10.00
C ASN A 778 -8.17 -33.69 8.71
N VAL A 779 -8.23 -32.36 8.82
CA VAL A 779 -8.37 -31.46 7.67
C VAL A 779 -7.23 -31.66 6.67
N LEU A 780 -5.97 -31.62 7.11
CA LEU A 780 -4.83 -31.79 6.22
C LEU A 780 -4.78 -33.18 5.59
N TYR A 781 -5.24 -34.21 6.30
CA TYR A 781 -5.38 -35.55 5.74
C TYR A 781 -6.46 -35.58 4.64
N GLN A 782 -7.63 -35.00 4.86
CA GLN A 782 -8.74 -35.01 3.89
C GLN A 782 -8.47 -34.12 2.67
N LEU A 783 -7.73 -33.02 2.86
CA LEU A 783 -7.41 -32.10 1.76
C LEU A 783 -6.21 -32.56 0.92
N ALA A 784 -5.19 -33.15 1.56
CA ALA A 784 -3.91 -33.40 0.92
C ALA A 784 -3.34 -34.81 1.08
N GLU A 785 -4.05 -35.71 1.81
CA GLU A 785 -3.61 -37.05 2.15
C GLU A 785 -2.24 -37.06 2.88
N VAL A 786 -1.97 -36.04 3.66
CA VAL A 786 -0.76 -35.93 4.48
C VAL A 786 -1.07 -36.20 5.95
N LYS A 787 -0.18 -36.96 6.61
CA LYS A 787 -0.29 -37.28 8.03
C LYS A 787 0.81 -36.62 8.83
N ALA A 788 0.50 -36.24 10.05
CA ALA A 788 1.50 -35.86 11.03
C ALA A 788 2.50 -37.01 11.22
N ARG A 789 3.81 -36.71 11.21
CA ARG A 789 4.86 -37.71 11.48
C ARG A 789 5.11 -37.88 12.96
N THR A 790 4.81 -36.86 13.73
CA THR A 790 5.02 -36.88 15.17
C THR A 790 3.72 -37.26 15.87
N PRO A 791 3.71 -38.19 16.78
CA PRO A 791 2.54 -38.48 17.61
C PRO A 791 2.07 -37.22 18.34
N TYR A 792 0.76 -37.14 18.59
CA TYR A 792 0.23 -36.05 19.37
C TYR A 792 0.73 -36.17 20.82
N ASP A 793 1.39 -35.11 21.30
CA ASP A 793 1.87 -35.00 22.67
C ASP A 793 1.15 -33.82 23.36
N PRO A 794 0.33 -34.05 24.37
CA PRO A 794 -0.36 -32.99 25.09
C PRO A 794 0.60 -32.08 25.88
N GLU A 795 1.84 -32.49 26.17
CA GLU A 795 2.83 -31.63 26.83
C GLU A 795 3.37 -30.51 25.91
N TRP A 796 3.07 -30.58 24.60
CA TRP A 796 3.42 -29.50 23.66
C TRP A 796 2.51 -28.28 23.76
N LEU A 797 1.41 -28.40 24.47
CA LEU A 797 0.58 -27.25 24.75
C LEU A 797 1.40 -26.31 25.65
N GLU A 798 1.83 -25.19 25.09
CA GLU A 798 2.55 -24.20 25.87
C GLU A 798 1.68 -23.73 27.03
N PRO A 799 2.19 -23.76 28.27
CA PRO A 799 1.41 -23.21 29.38
C PRO A 799 1.09 -21.75 29.11
N VAL A 800 -0.15 -21.39 29.25
CA VAL A 800 -0.61 -20.01 29.16
C VAL A 800 0.03 -19.23 30.31
N LYS A 801 1.06 -18.43 29.99
CA LYS A 801 1.65 -17.46 30.93
C LYS A 801 0.84 -16.18 30.95
#